data_937ce6eed92a755047dfc99018c861c8
#
_entry.id   937ce6eed92a755047dfc99018c861c8
#
_cell.length_a   1.000
_cell.length_b   1.000
_cell.length_c   1.000
_cell.angle_alpha   90.00
_cell.angle_beta   90.00
_cell.angle_gamma   90.00
#
_symmetry.space_group_name_H-M   'P 1'
#
loop_
_entity.id
_entity.type
_entity.pdbx_description
1 polymer ?
#
loop_
_entity_poly.entity_id
_entity_poly.type
_entity_poly.pdbx_seq_one_letter_code
_entity_poly.pdbx_strand_id
1 'polypeptide(L)'
;MERGYNRDFTNILKKFSVTVTKSDREEGTAQGDAKLSGAVYGIYKGDTLVDKYVTDSEGQFTTKEYVCDSDWTIREITPSEGYLLDKTIHKVGAEPKLFTIEHNLVANDVTEQVMKGNIAIIKHTDDGETKIETPENGAEFEVYLKSSGSFEKADKDERDTIVCDENGFAQTKDMPYGVYTVHQTKGWEGRELMKDFDVFISQDGQTYRYLINNANFESYIKVVKVDAETGKTIPYAGAGFQIYDPAGNKVSMTFTYPTPTTIDTFYTDADGQLVTPEKLDYGKGYSLVEVQAPYGYVLDSTPVSFDVTEENSTQEGGITLIKVDKPNMAQKGTISVEKTGEVFFGVNVSGEEDKDVIYQPVYKVKGLAGAVYEITADEDVITPDGTLRYHKGDVVDTVTTNEDGKAKSKELYLGKYTVVETKAPNGMVINKEKHSVELTYAGQDVAVTETATSFVNERQKVKISLEKVLEQNETFGIGKNDKIKNISFGLYAKEDIVSSSGTVIPADGLIEIITLDENGTATANTDLPFGSYYIKEIATDEHYILSDTQYPFTFEYAGQDTETVEIKVNDGKPIENKLIYGSVSGKKIDENGEALGGALIGIFKADETEYTKEHAIMTATSEKDGSFSFAKVPYGKWIVREIEAPEGFVLDDTSYEVNIGENEQVIEVEITDEYIYGNIELTKVDADYPDNKLTGATFDVYKDVNGDGKLDDGDELIGNLEETATGIYEMKEILYGKYLVQETKAPEGFVLDKGVYSVFIEKDEKRRT
;
A
#
# COMPACT_ATOMS: atom_id res chain seq x y z
N MET A 1 -17.57 -43.12 -20.91
CA MET A 1 -16.65 -42.04 -20.49
C MET A 1 -17.47 -40.92 -19.90
N GLU A 2 -17.61 -40.94 -18.56
CA GLU A 2 -18.26 -39.86 -17.82
C GLU A 2 -17.30 -38.69 -17.79
N ARG A 3 -17.71 -37.56 -18.34
CA ARG A 3 -17.01 -36.31 -18.17
C ARG A 3 -17.34 -35.78 -16.76
N GLY A 4 -16.44 -35.98 -15.83
CA GLY A 4 -16.50 -35.28 -14.53
C GLY A 4 -16.34 -33.77 -14.73
N TYR A 5 -17.36 -33.03 -14.38
CA TYR A 5 -17.26 -31.57 -14.30
C TYR A 5 -16.73 -31.21 -12.89
N ASN A 6 -15.50 -30.75 -12.82
CA ASN A 6 -15.04 -30.08 -11.61
C ASN A 6 -15.62 -28.66 -11.58
N ARG A 7 -16.33 -28.36 -10.54
CA ARG A 7 -16.74 -26.99 -10.19
C ARG A 7 -16.14 -26.62 -8.85
N ASP A 8 -15.44 -25.54 -8.86
CA ASP A 8 -15.00 -24.92 -7.62
C ASP A 8 -16.18 -24.23 -6.96
N PHE A 9 -16.41 -24.55 -5.70
CA PHE A 9 -17.36 -23.82 -4.87
C PHE A 9 -16.57 -22.87 -4.00
N THR A 10 -16.84 -21.59 -4.16
CA THR A 10 -16.27 -20.56 -3.29
C THR A 10 -17.31 -20.13 -2.27
N ASN A 11 -16.89 -20.08 -1.04
CA ASN A 11 -17.68 -19.49 0.02
C ASN A 11 -17.21 -18.07 0.29
N ILE A 12 -18.15 -17.19 0.42
CA ILE A 12 -17.90 -15.79 0.76
C ILE A 12 -18.20 -15.60 2.24
N LEU A 13 -17.29 -14.93 2.94
CA LEU A 13 -17.50 -14.60 4.34
C LEU A 13 -18.63 -13.58 4.49
N LYS A 14 -19.55 -13.87 5.37
CA LYS A 14 -20.54 -12.88 5.78
C LYS A 14 -19.87 -11.78 6.57
N LYS A 15 -20.14 -10.58 6.17
CA LYS A 15 -19.64 -9.37 6.80
C LYS A 15 -20.81 -8.53 7.28
N PHE A 16 -20.52 -7.68 8.19
CA PHE A 16 -21.47 -6.70 8.68
C PHE A 16 -20.78 -5.36 8.88
N SER A 17 -21.54 -4.32 8.71
CA SER A 17 -21.30 -3.02 9.31
C SER A 17 -22.38 -2.75 10.33
N VAL A 18 -22.12 -1.92 11.30
CA VAL A 18 -23.14 -1.50 12.27
C VAL A 18 -23.33 0.00 12.19
N THR A 19 -24.58 0.40 12.08
CA THR A 19 -24.98 1.78 12.31
C THR A 19 -25.40 1.90 13.77
N VAL A 20 -24.72 2.73 14.51
CA VAL A 20 -25.06 3.10 15.87
C VAL A 20 -25.79 4.42 15.84
N THR A 21 -26.94 4.47 16.48
CA THR A 21 -27.67 5.71 16.71
C THR A 21 -27.70 5.97 18.21
N LYS A 22 -27.03 7.01 18.63
CA LYS A 22 -27.07 7.54 19.98
C LYS A 22 -28.27 8.49 20.10
N SER A 23 -29.06 8.31 21.12
CA SER A 23 -30.17 9.19 21.45
C SER A 23 -30.16 9.53 22.92
N ASP A 24 -30.86 10.60 23.26
CA ASP A 24 -31.16 10.91 24.64
C ASP A 24 -32.11 9.87 25.24
N ARG A 25 -31.90 9.51 26.50
CA ARG A 25 -32.66 8.44 27.16
C ARG A 25 -34.11 8.84 27.45
N GLU A 26 -34.34 10.13 27.69
CA GLU A 26 -35.63 10.64 28.11
C GLU A 26 -36.48 11.12 26.93
N GLU A 27 -35.86 11.95 26.04
CA GLU A 27 -36.57 12.63 24.95
C GLU A 27 -36.25 12.02 23.56
N GLY A 28 -35.23 11.21 23.45
CA GLY A 28 -34.78 10.65 22.17
C GLY A 28 -33.94 11.62 21.32
N THR A 29 -34.08 12.92 21.53
CA THR A 29 -33.31 13.99 20.90
C THR A 29 -32.46 14.69 21.96
N ALA A 30 -31.40 15.40 21.53
CA ALA A 30 -30.56 16.12 22.47
C ALA A 30 -31.35 17.14 23.27
N GLN A 31 -31.07 17.22 24.56
CA GLN A 31 -31.72 18.18 25.49
C GLN A 31 -30.73 19.33 25.81
N GLY A 32 -31.26 20.54 25.91
CA GLY A 32 -30.45 21.72 26.21
C GLY A 32 -29.38 21.99 25.15
N ASP A 33 -28.22 22.38 25.60
CA ASP A 33 -27.04 22.58 24.73
C ASP A 33 -26.20 21.30 24.58
N ALA A 34 -26.66 20.18 25.13
CA ALA A 34 -25.97 18.91 24.99
C ALA A 34 -25.96 18.42 23.53
N LYS A 35 -24.95 17.69 23.16
CA LYS A 35 -24.75 17.21 21.78
C LYS A 35 -24.77 15.70 21.71
N LEU A 36 -25.46 15.14 20.72
CA LEU A 36 -25.35 13.73 20.40
C LEU A 36 -24.06 13.43 19.59
N SER A 37 -23.51 14.46 18.94
CA SER A 37 -22.24 14.39 18.22
C SER A 37 -21.03 14.37 19.14
N GLY A 38 -19.96 13.75 18.68
CA GLY A 38 -18.67 13.80 19.39
C GLY A 38 -18.48 12.69 20.44
N ALA A 39 -19.48 11.85 20.68
CA ALA A 39 -19.28 10.66 21.50
C ALA A 39 -18.36 9.68 20.79
N VAL A 40 -17.38 9.16 21.51
CA VAL A 40 -16.42 8.20 20.97
C VAL A 40 -16.81 6.80 21.41
N TYR A 41 -17.11 5.94 20.44
CA TYR A 41 -17.41 4.54 20.66
C TYR A 41 -16.29 3.65 20.16
N GLY A 42 -15.95 2.66 20.95
CA GLY A 42 -15.05 1.58 20.57
C GLY A 42 -15.82 0.38 20.06
N ILE A 43 -15.39 -0.16 18.96
CA ILE A 43 -15.84 -1.47 18.46
C ILE A 43 -14.86 -2.51 18.97
N TYR A 44 -15.37 -3.45 19.73
CA TYR A 44 -14.57 -4.48 20.40
C TYR A 44 -14.88 -5.87 19.87
N LYS A 45 -13.86 -6.69 19.74
CA LYS A 45 -13.98 -8.12 19.56
C LYS A 45 -13.51 -8.81 20.84
N GLY A 46 -14.46 -9.37 21.59
CA GLY A 46 -14.23 -9.72 22.98
C GLY A 46 -13.86 -8.49 23.81
N ASP A 47 -12.67 -8.50 24.43
CA ASP A 47 -12.15 -7.34 25.19
C ASP A 47 -11.12 -6.50 24.41
N THR A 48 -10.85 -6.85 23.15
CA THR A 48 -9.90 -6.14 22.32
C THR A 48 -10.59 -5.01 21.55
N LEU A 49 -10.12 -3.79 21.73
CA LEU A 49 -10.54 -2.65 20.93
C LEU A 49 -9.99 -2.80 19.51
N VAL A 50 -10.91 -2.82 18.53
CA VAL A 50 -10.57 -2.97 17.12
C VAL A 50 -10.51 -1.62 16.42
N ASP A 51 -11.55 -0.81 16.60
CA ASP A 51 -11.64 0.52 15.98
C ASP A 51 -12.39 1.49 16.90
N LYS A 52 -12.26 2.78 16.60
CA LYS A 52 -13.02 3.85 17.24
C LYS A 52 -13.81 4.63 16.19
N TYR A 53 -15.00 5.05 16.57
CA TYR A 53 -15.87 5.88 15.76
C TYR A 53 -16.40 7.02 16.59
N VAL A 54 -16.69 8.12 15.93
CA VAL A 54 -17.24 9.31 16.56
C VAL A 54 -18.62 9.57 15.99
N THR A 55 -19.57 9.91 16.83
CA THR A 55 -20.93 10.24 16.37
C THR A 55 -20.95 11.58 15.65
N ASP A 56 -21.69 11.65 14.54
CA ASP A 56 -21.94 12.84 13.75
C ASP A 56 -23.00 13.76 14.39
N SER A 57 -23.43 14.79 13.67
CA SER A 57 -24.45 15.75 14.14
C SER A 57 -25.78 15.13 14.48
N GLU A 58 -26.09 13.98 13.91
CA GLU A 58 -27.33 13.23 14.16
C GLU A 58 -27.16 12.16 15.25
N GLY A 59 -26.01 12.13 15.90
CA GLY A 59 -25.67 11.11 16.90
C GLY A 59 -25.35 9.75 16.30
N GLN A 60 -24.99 9.69 15.00
CA GLN A 60 -24.81 8.44 14.29
C GLN A 60 -23.38 8.23 13.83
N PHE A 61 -23.03 6.99 13.67
CA PHE A 61 -21.91 6.55 12.84
C PHE A 61 -22.20 5.19 12.24
N THR A 62 -21.58 4.92 11.10
CA THR A 62 -21.60 3.58 10.51
C THR A 62 -20.15 3.08 10.40
N THR A 63 -19.94 1.86 10.85
CA THR A 63 -18.61 1.26 10.81
C THR A 63 -18.24 0.79 9.40
N LYS A 64 -16.95 0.60 9.17
CA LYS A 64 -16.51 -0.27 8.08
C LYS A 64 -17.03 -1.70 8.28
N GLU A 65 -16.83 -2.53 7.31
CA GLU A 65 -17.23 -3.93 7.39
C GLU A 65 -16.26 -4.78 8.23
N TYR A 66 -16.85 -5.65 9.05
CA TYR A 66 -16.16 -6.68 9.83
C TYR A 66 -16.70 -8.05 9.47
N VAL A 67 -15.96 -9.09 9.77
CA VAL A 67 -16.44 -10.47 9.64
C VAL A 67 -17.44 -10.77 10.75
N CYS A 68 -18.58 -11.37 10.40
CA CYS A 68 -19.62 -11.73 11.37
C CYS A 68 -19.09 -12.70 12.43
N ASP A 69 -19.40 -12.39 13.69
CA ASP A 69 -19.10 -13.24 14.85
C ASP A 69 -20.03 -12.85 16.01
N SER A 70 -20.05 -13.67 17.09
CA SER A 70 -20.93 -13.46 18.23
C SER A 70 -20.37 -12.57 19.35
N ASP A 71 -19.09 -12.27 19.30
CA ASP A 71 -18.37 -11.56 20.37
C ASP A 71 -18.10 -10.09 20.09
N TRP A 72 -18.79 -9.52 19.12
CA TRP A 72 -18.71 -8.10 18.82
C TRP A 72 -19.54 -7.26 19.80
N THR A 73 -18.91 -6.25 20.38
CA THR A 73 -19.56 -5.29 21.29
C THR A 73 -19.20 -3.86 20.95
N ILE A 74 -20.06 -2.95 21.34
CA ILE A 74 -19.85 -1.51 21.27
C ILE A 74 -19.82 -0.98 22.69
N ARG A 75 -18.87 -0.12 22.99
CA ARG A 75 -18.72 0.52 24.32
C ARG A 75 -18.40 1.99 24.11
N GLU A 76 -19.03 2.84 24.83
CA GLU A 76 -18.65 4.24 24.84
C GLU A 76 -17.30 4.41 25.56
N ILE A 77 -16.41 5.18 24.97
CA ILE A 77 -15.08 5.51 25.52
C ILE A 77 -15.09 6.90 26.10
N THR A 78 -15.75 7.83 25.41
CA THR A 78 -15.87 9.22 25.81
C THR A 78 -17.28 9.69 25.49
N PRO A 79 -18.02 10.20 26.43
CA PRO A 79 -19.34 10.72 26.19
C PRO A 79 -19.28 11.99 25.32
N SER A 80 -20.36 12.29 24.67
CA SER A 80 -20.51 13.58 24.02
C SER A 80 -20.78 14.68 25.04
N GLU A 81 -20.61 15.91 24.62
CA GLU A 81 -20.79 17.09 25.46
C GLU A 81 -22.18 17.12 26.10
N GLY A 82 -22.24 17.28 27.41
CA GLY A 82 -23.47 17.36 28.18
C GLY A 82 -24.08 16.00 28.58
N TYR A 83 -23.48 14.90 28.21
CA TYR A 83 -23.95 13.56 28.56
C TYR A 83 -23.05 12.87 29.58
N LEU A 84 -23.64 11.95 30.34
CA LEU A 84 -22.91 11.06 31.24
C LEU A 84 -22.39 9.84 30.44
N LEU A 85 -21.20 9.37 30.79
CA LEU A 85 -20.62 8.19 30.16
C LEU A 85 -21.52 6.94 30.33
N ASP A 86 -21.93 6.35 29.23
CA ASP A 86 -22.57 5.04 29.24
C ASP A 86 -21.54 3.91 29.42
N LYS A 87 -21.62 3.26 30.57
CA LYS A 87 -20.75 2.12 30.90
C LYS A 87 -21.28 0.78 30.41
N THR A 88 -22.40 0.79 29.71
CA THR A 88 -23.04 -0.41 29.20
C THR A 88 -22.22 -1.02 28.06
N ILE A 89 -22.14 -2.33 28.06
CA ILE A 89 -21.54 -3.08 26.95
C ILE A 89 -22.68 -3.53 26.03
N HIS A 90 -22.79 -2.88 24.89
CA HIS A 90 -23.83 -3.19 23.91
C HIS A 90 -23.36 -4.30 22.98
N LYS A 91 -24.15 -5.35 22.84
CA LYS A 91 -23.90 -6.41 21.87
C LYS A 91 -24.29 -5.94 20.48
N VAL A 92 -23.48 -6.20 19.50
CA VAL A 92 -23.78 -5.80 18.12
C VAL A 92 -24.87 -6.66 17.48
N GLY A 93 -24.95 -7.94 17.85
CA GLY A 93 -25.91 -8.87 17.21
C GLY A 93 -25.44 -9.29 15.81
N ALA A 94 -24.14 -9.52 15.66
CA ALA A 94 -23.50 -9.84 14.38
C ALA A 94 -23.18 -11.34 14.23
N GLU A 95 -23.92 -12.21 14.88
CA GLU A 95 -23.74 -13.66 14.77
C GLU A 95 -24.01 -14.14 13.35
N PRO A 96 -23.10 -14.96 12.76
CA PRO A 96 -23.22 -15.40 11.37
C PRO A 96 -24.53 -16.10 11.00
N LYS A 97 -25.19 -16.70 12.01
CA LYS A 97 -26.50 -17.38 11.83
C LYS A 97 -27.67 -16.45 11.57
N LEU A 98 -27.53 -15.18 11.92
CA LEU A 98 -28.59 -14.16 11.74
C LEU A 98 -28.68 -13.66 10.29
N PHE A 99 -27.69 -13.95 9.47
CA PHE A 99 -27.55 -13.38 8.14
C PHE A 99 -27.50 -14.45 7.04
N THR A 100 -27.99 -14.08 5.87
CA THR A 100 -28.02 -14.95 4.69
C THR A 100 -27.22 -14.39 3.51
N ILE A 101 -26.87 -13.12 3.54
CA ILE A 101 -26.11 -12.41 2.48
C ILE A 101 -24.70 -12.08 2.93
N GLU A 102 -23.85 -11.68 1.99
CA GLU A 102 -22.44 -11.32 2.25
C GLU A 102 -22.32 -10.05 3.07
N HIS A 103 -23.01 -8.99 2.64
CA HIS A 103 -22.92 -7.65 3.22
C HIS A 103 -24.19 -7.36 4.04
N ASN A 104 -24.02 -7.13 5.32
CA ASN A 104 -25.15 -6.94 6.24
C ASN A 104 -24.99 -5.65 7.01
N LEU A 105 -26.09 -4.96 7.23
CA LEU A 105 -26.15 -3.78 8.09
C LEU A 105 -26.92 -4.12 9.35
N VAL A 106 -26.30 -3.86 10.51
CA VAL A 106 -26.92 -4.00 11.83
C VAL A 106 -27.22 -2.62 12.38
N ALA A 107 -28.40 -2.40 12.92
CA ALA A 107 -28.71 -1.20 13.67
C ALA A 107 -28.53 -1.47 15.17
N ASN A 108 -27.94 -0.53 15.87
CA ASN A 108 -27.74 -0.60 17.31
C ASN A 108 -28.04 0.77 17.92
N ASP A 109 -29.16 0.84 18.63
CA ASP A 109 -29.60 2.08 19.26
C ASP A 109 -29.10 2.11 20.70
N VAL A 110 -28.46 3.18 21.08
CA VAL A 110 -27.93 3.41 22.42
C VAL A 110 -28.56 4.69 23.00
N THR A 111 -28.83 4.66 24.28
CA THR A 111 -29.41 5.82 24.94
C THR A 111 -28.57 6.25 26.11
N GLU A 112 -28.35 7.54 26.24
CA GLU A 112 -27.55 8.12 27.29
C GLU A 112 -28.32 9.16 28.10
N GLN A 113 -27.84 9.38 29.31
CA GLN A 113 -28.42 10.31 30.24
C GLN A 113 -27.75 11.67 30.11
N VAL A 114 -28.52 12.68 29.79
CA VAL A 114 -28.09 14.08 29.84
C VAL A 114 -27.76 14.48 31.29
N MET A 115 -26.76 15.30 31.48
CA MET A 115 -26.48 15.93 32.78
C MET A 115 -27.55 16.93 33.10
N LYS A 116 -28.02 16.94 34.34
CA LYS A 116 -29.05 17.88 34.80
C LYS A 116 -28.61 18.56 36.10
N GLY A 117 -29.05 19.77 36.29
CA GLY A 117 -28.88 20.54 37.51
C GLY A 117 -30.01 21.54 37.71
N ASN A 118 -29.97 22.23 38.80
CA ASN A 118 -30.98 23.25 39.09
C ASN A 118 -30.36 24.58 39.54
N ILE A 119 -31.14 25.63 39.41
CA ILE A 119 -30.76 27.01 39.76
C ILE A 119 -31.61 27.45 40.94
N ALA A 120 -30.97 27.84 42.00
CA ALA A 120 -31.64 28.37 43.20
C ALA A 120 -31.34 29.89 43.37
N ILE A 121 -32.38 30.63 43.63
CA ILE A 121 -32.31 32.08 43.83
C ILE A 121 -32.72 32.41 45.28
N ILE A 122 -31.98 33.26 45.91
CA ILE A 122 -32.35 33.95 47.15
C ILE A 122 -32.47 35.42 46.81
N LYS A 123 -33.67 35.92 46.77
CA LYS A 123 -33.99 37.30 46.39
C LYS A 123 -34.31 38.12 47.61
N HIS A 124 -33.51 39.13 47.84
CA HIS A 124 -33.73 40.13 48.91
C HIS A 124 -33.83 41.54 48.30
N THR A 125 -34.55 42.40 48.97
CA THR A 125 -34.69 43.78 48.55
C THR A 125 -34.65 44.68 49.80
N ASP A 126 -33.94 45.82 49.74
CA ASP A 126 -34.01 46.85 50.77
C ASP A 126 -35.40 47.47 50.77
N ASP A 127 -36.07 47.47 51.94
CA ASP A 127 -37.40 48.06 52.14
C ASP A 127 -37.37 49.60 52.08
N GLY A 128 -36.17 50.21 52.09
CA GLY A 128 -35.94 51.68 52.06
C GLY A 128 -36.13 52.37 53.38
N GLU A 129 -36.51 51.65 54.42
CA GLU A 129 -36.78 52.26 55.76
C GLU A 129 -35.83 51.74 56.84
N THR A 130 -35.58 50.49 56.92
CA THR A 130 -34.89 49.81 58.04
C THR A 130 -33.45 49.45 57.83
N LYS A 131 -32.90 49.60 56.65
CA LYS A 131 -31.58 49.04 56.21
C LYS A 131 -31.42 47.55 56.46
N ILE A 132 -32.50 46.85 56.61
CA ILE A 132 -32.58 45.38 56.71
C ILE A 132 -33.01 44.84 55.35
N GLU A 133 -32.21 43.92 54.78
CA GLU A 133 -32.59 43.23 53.56
C GLU A 133 -33.77 42.32 53.86
N THR A 134 -34.87 42.57 53.19
CA THR A 134 -36.12 41.81 53.39
C THR A 134 -36.26 40.79 52.23
N PRO A 135 -36.61 39.53 52.55
CA PRO A 135 -36.93 38.55 51.53
C PRO A 135 -38.07 39.03 50.62
N GLU A 136 -37.83 38.99 49.32
CA GLU A 136 -38.82 39.43 48.34
C GLU A 136 -39.77 38.27 47.98
N ASN A 137 -40.79 38.10 48.79
CA ASN A 137 -41.87 37.13 48.53
C ASN A 137 -42.64 37.51 47.28
N GLY A 138 -42.86 36.52 46.39
CA GLY A 138 -43.60 36.70 45.16
C GLY A 138 -42.78 37.29 43.99
N ALA A 139 -41.49 37.50 44.14
CA ALA A 139 -40.60 37.79 43.00
C ALA A 139 -40.62 36.59 42.07
N GLU A 140 -40.84 36.85 40.78
CA GLU A 140 -40.95 35.81 39.76
C GLU A 140 -39.80 35.91 38.75
N PHE A 141 -39.29 34.74 38.37
CA PHE A 141 -38.22 34.61 37.39
C PHE A 141 -38.59 33.57 36.33
N GLU A 142 -38.33 33.92 35.08
CA GLU A 142 -38.30 32.99 33.97
C GLU A 142 -36.89 32.55 33.78
N VAL A 143 -36.67 31.24 33.79
CA VAL A 143 -35.36 30.62 33.52
C VAL A 143 -35.52 29.78 32.24
N TYR A 144 -34.69 30.02 31.24
CA TYR A 144 -34.81 29.34 29.98
C TYR A 144 -33.43 29.13 29.30
N LEU A 145 -33.36 28.10 28.49
CA LEU A 145 -32.15 27.82 27.75
C LEU A 145 -31.81 28.98 26.81
N LYS A 146 -30.63 29.57 26.96
CA LYS A 146 -30.20 30.75 26.20
C LYS A 146 -30.17 30.53 24.69
N SER A 147 -29.73 29.36 24.22
CA SER A 147 -29.70 28.99 22.81
C SER A 147 -31.11 28.98 22.16
N SER A 148 -32.16 28.82 22.93
CA SER A 148 -33.53 28.91 22.43
C SER A 148 -33.95 30.33 22.08
N GLY A 149 -33.22 31.34 22.59
CA GLY A 149 -33.38 32.76 22.32
C GLY A 149 -34.51 33.46 23.11
N SER A 150 -35.53 32.77 23.60
CA SER A 150 -36.55 33.29 24.50
C SER A 150 -37.26 32.17 25.30
N PHE A 151 -37.91 32.56 26.40
CA PHE A 151 -38.63 31.64 27.25
C PHE A 151 -39.71 30.84 26.49
N GLU A 152 -40.45 31.49 25.58
CA GLU A 152 -41.54 30.85 24.84
C GLU A 152 -41.04 29.83 23.84
N LYS A 153 -39.83 30.00 23.35
CA LYS A 153 -39.21 29.11 22.34
C LYS A 153 -38.50 27.91 22.96
N ALA A 154 -38.13 28.00 24.22
CA ALA A 154 -37.47 26.91 24.93
C ALA A 154 -38.48 25.77 25.17
N ASP A 155 -38.01 24.53 25.10
CA ASP A 155 -38.81 23.37 25.37
C ASP A 155 -39.22 23.33 26.86
N LYS A 156 -40.26 22.52 27.19
CA LYS A 156 -40.82 22.53 28.53
C LYS A 156 -39.87 22.12 29.62
N ASP A 157 -38.93 21.27 29.34
CA ASP A 157 -37.90 20.78 30.25
C ASP A 157 -36.66 21.70 30.27
N GLU A 158 -36.53 22.59 29.30
CA GLU A 158 -35.47 23.58 29.17
C GLU A 158 -35.86 24.98 29.70
N ARG A 159 -37.03 25.09 30.30
CA ARG A 159 -37.50 26.33 30.93
C ARG A 159 -38.26 26.05 32.21
N ASP A 160 -38.24 27.03 33.11
CA ASP A 160 -39.02 26.98 34.32
C ASP A 160 -39.44 28.42 34.74
N THR A 161 -40.59 28.51 35.40
CA THR A 161 -41.01 29.75 36.06
C THR A 161 -40.98 29.50 37.55
N ILE A 162 -40.07 30.23 38.25
CA ILE A 162 -39.89 30.10 39.69
C ILE A 162 -40.37 31.34 40.40
N VAL A 163 -41.00 31.15 41.52
CA VAL A 163 -41.56 32.21 42.35
C VAL A 163 -40.97 32.12 43.75
N CYS A 164 -40.42 33.24 44.24
CA CYS A 164 -39.83 33.28 45.55
C CYS A 164 -40.92 33.13 46.62
N ASP A 165 -40.65 32.29 47.59
CA ASP A 165 -41.49 32.07 48.78
C ASP A 165 -41.38 33.23 49.79
N GLU A 166 -42.01 33.06 50.93
CA GLU A 166 -41.95 34.01 52.06
C GLU A 166 -40.53 34.24 52.58
N ASN A 167 -39.60 33.40 52.17
CA ASN A 167 -38.19 33.46 52.54
C ASN A 167 -37.33 34.05 51.41
N GLY A 168 -37.95 34.52 50.35
CA GLY A 168 -37.23 35.00 49.15
C GLY A 168 -36.56 33.90 48.38
N PHE A 169 -36.87 32.60 48.62
CA PHE A 169 -36.19 31.46 47.98
C PHE A 169 -37.04 30.92 46.85
N ALA A 170 -36.36 30.66 45.74
CA ALA A 170 -36.93 29.92 44.61
C ALA A 170 -35.89 28.97 44.02
N GLN A 171 -36.33 27.86 43.44
CA GLN A 171 -35.43 26.90 42.80
C GLN A 171 -36.14 26.27 41.60
N THR A 172 -35.43 26.12 40.51
CA THR A 172 -35.89 25.42 39.31
C THR A 172 -36.02 23.93 39.59
N LYS A 173 -36.81 23.24 38.74
CA LYS A 173 -36.66 21.80 38.53
C LYS A 173 -35.24 21.49 38.05
N ASP A 174 -34.91 20.22 37.94
CA ASP A 174 -33.66 19.78 37.27
C ASP A 174 -33.78 20.07 35.75
N MET A 175 -32.85 20.86 35.26
CA MET A 175 -32.78 21.30 33.86
C MET A 175 -31.55 20.70 33.18
N PRO A 176 -31.65 20.37 31.89
CA PRO A 176 -30.57 19.70 31.18
C PRO A 176 -29.31 20.62 31.03
N TYR A 177 -28.20 19.99 30.64
CA TYR A 177 -26.96 20.67 30.34
C TYR A 177 -27.14 21.84 29.38
N GLY A 178 -26.61 23.02 29.72
CA GLY A 178 -26.69 24.22 28.87
C GLY A 178 -26.55 25.52 29.63
N VAL A 179 -26.48 26.60 28.89
CA VAL A 179 -26.46 27.95 29.43
C VAL A 179 -27.90 28.47 29.51
N TYR A 180 -28.34 28.85 30.72
CA TYR A 180 -29.67 29.34 31.00
C TYR A 180 -29.66 30.81 31.32
N THR A 181 -30.55 31.57 30.71
CA THR A 181 -30.82 32.95 31.06
C THR A 181 -31.87 32.99 32.20
N VAL A 182 -31.54 33.71 33.24
CA VAL A 182 -32.44 34.02 34.36
C VAL A 182 -32.94 35.46 34.18
N HIS A 183 -34.24 35.60 33.94
CA HIS A 183 -34.94 36.82 33.66
C HIS A 183 -36.00 37.13 34.78
N GLN A 184 -35.89 38.25 35.45
CA GLN A 184 -36.91 38.60 36.44
C GLN A 184 -38.11 39.22 35.76
N THR A 185 -39.30 38.60 35.89
CA THR A 185 -40.56 39.06 35.31
C THR A 185 -41.41 39.90 36.30
N LYS A 186 -41.21 39.67 37.61
CA LYS A 186 -41.98 40.33 38.63
C LYS A 186 -41.14 40.61 39.87
N GLY A 187 -41.30 41.79 40.43
CA GLY A 187 -40.72 42.26 41.71
C GLY A 187 -41.71 43.11 42.49
N TRP A 188 -41.29 43.65 43.61
CA TRP A 188 -42.11 44.58 44.38
C TRP A 188 -42.42 45.86 43.59
N GLU A 189 -43.63 46.34 43.75
CA GLU A 189 -44.09 47.55 43.07
C GLU A 189 -43.19 48.75 43.36
N GLY A 190 -42.80 49.49 42.32
CA GLY A 190 -41.92 50.66 42.40
C GLY A 190 -40.40 50.36 42.49
N ARG A 191 -39.97 49.14 42.36
CA ARG A 191 -38.57 48.72 42.27
C ARG A 191 -38.20 48.32 40.87
N GLU A 192 -36.95 48.68 40.46
CA GLU A 192 -36.40 48.20 39.18
C GLU A 192 -36.17 46.71 39.24
N LEU A 193 -36.60 45.98 38.17
CA LEU A 193 -36.26 44.59 38.01
C LEU A 193 -34.76 44.45 37.73
N MET A 194 -34.18 43.36 38.18
CA MET A 194 -32.80 43.09 37.93
C MET A 194 -32.56 42.80 36.46
N LYS A 195 -31.35 43.00 35.98
CA LYS A 195 -30.93 42.57 34.64
C LYS A 195 -30.80 41.05 34.56
N ASP A 196 -31.01 40.54 33.37
CA ASP A 196 -30.79 39.12 33.07
C ASP A 196 -29.38 38.72 33.33
N PHE A 197 -29.17 37.51 33.78
CA PHE A 197 -27.90 36.88 33.90
C PHE A 197 -27.95 35.43 33.47
N ASP A 198 -26.78 34.90 33.09
CA ASP A 198 -26.68 33.56 32.61
C ASP A 198 -26.06 32.60 33.62
N VAL A 199 -26.56 31.36 33.61
CA VAL A 199 -26.07 30.28 34.47
C VAL A 199 -25.77 29.06 33.58
N PHE A 200 -24.58 28.54 33.70
CA PHE A 200 -24.20 27.31 32.98
C PHE A 200 -24.38 26.08 33.86
N ILE A 201 -25.36 25.24 33.49
CA ILE A 201 -25.56 23.92 34.10
C ILE A 201 -24.63 22.94 33.39
N SER A 202 -23.53 22.56 34.05
CA SER A 202 -22.46 21.76 33.48
C SER A 202 -22.04 20.54 34.31
N GLN A 203 -22.72 20.33 35.46
CA GLN A 203 -22.44 19.20 36.36
C GLN A 203 -23.76 18.53 36.76
N ASP A 204 -23.77 17.22 36.68
CA ASP A 204 -24.92 16.41 37.04
C ASP A 204 -25.23 16.52 38.56
N GLY A 205 -26.50 16.77 38.88
CA GLY A 205 -27.01 16.88 40.24
C GLY A 205 -26.59 18.16 41.01
N GLN A 206 -25.93 19.12 40.32
CA GLN A 206 -25.47 20.37 40.97
C GLN A 206 -26.59 21.38 41.10
N THR A 207 -26.69 22.05 42.30
CA THR A 207 -27.51 23.24 42.51
C THR A 207 -26.62 24.49 42.41
N TYR A 208 -26.94 25.39 41.48
CA TYR A 208 -26.29 26.68 41.28
C TYR A 208 -27.05 27.75 42.06
N ARG A 209 -26.45 28.31 43.13
CA ARG A 209 -27.10 29.21 44.05
C ARG A 209 -26.68 30.63 43.88
N TYR A 210 -27.63 31.54 43.77
CA TYR A 210 -27.41 32.97 43.59
C TYR A 210 -28.14 33.77 44.64
N LEU A 211 -27.43 34.66 45.30
CA LEU A 211 -28.02 35.69 46.13
C LEU A 211 -28.17 36.95 45.28
N ILE A 212 -29.38 37.46 45.23
CA ILE A 212 -29.75 38.59 44.40
C ILE A 212 -30.34 39.68 45.26
N ASN A 213 -29.74 40.86 45.17
CA ASN A 213 -30.15 42.00 45.97
C ASN A 213 -30.34 43.26 45.10
N ASN A 214 -31.37 44.02 45.35
CA ASN A 214 -31.66 45.31 44.73
C ASN A 214 -31.41 46.52 45.69
N ALA A 215 -30.71 46.33 46.80
CA ALA A 215 -30.43 47.40 47.78
C ALA A 215 -29.50 48.49 47.24
N ASN A 216 -29.73 49.77 47.70
CA ASN A 216 -28.85 50.88 47.44
C ASN A 216 -27.73 50.90 48.46
N PHE A 217 -26.52 50.73 48.01
CA PHE A 217 -25.36 50.57 48.86
C PHE A 217 -24.51 51.84 48.89
N GLU A 218 -24.00 52.22 50.03
CA GLU A 218 -23.16 53.41 50.17
C GLU A 218 -21.64 53.13 50.03
N SER A 219 -21.17 51.93 50.38
CA SER A 219 -19.76 51.55 50.22
C SER A 219 -19.59 50.06 50.01
N TYR A 220 -19.45 49.68 48.80
CA TYR A 220 -19.41 48.26 48.37
C TYR A 220 -18.19 47.97 47.50
N ILE A 221 -17.84 46.72 47.37
CA ILE A 221 -16.81 46.31 46.44
C ILE A 221 -17.48 45.93 45.14
N LYS A 222 -17.12 46.61 44.07
CA LYS A 222 -17.47 46.26 42.72
C LYS A 222 -16.32 45.48 42.10
N VAL A 223 -16.46 44.18 41.95
CA VAL A 223 -15.51 43.35 41.24
C VAL A 223 -15.90 43.31 39.76
N VAL A 224 -14.94 43.58 38.91
CA VAL A 224 -15.13 43.44 37.44
C VAL A 224 -14.20 42.35 36.96
N LYS A 225 -14.81 41.36 36.30
CA LYS A 225 -14.08 40.29 35.72
C LYS A 225 -13.56 40.70 34.34
N VAL A 226 -12.26 40.59 34.08
CA VAL A 226 -11.66 41.02 32.83
C VAL A 226 -10.77 39.91 32.23
N ASP A 227 -10.73 39.85 30.92
CA ASP A 227 -9.78 39.01 30.18
C ASP A 227 -8.37 39.63 30.33
N ALA A 228 -7.41 38.82 30.74
CA ALA A 228 -6.05 39.28 31.02
C ALA A 228 -5.28 39.73 29.79
N GLU A 229 -5.64 39.25 28.59
CA GLU A 229 -4.97 39.62 27.36
C GLU A 229 -5.60 40.83 26.67
N THR A 230 -6.93 40.99 26.78
CA THR A 230 -7.65 42.04 26.06
C THR A 230 -8.05 43.21 26.97
N GLY A 231 -8.11 42.99 28.28
CA GLY A 231 -8.66 43.95 29.25
C GLY A 231 -10.18 44.14 29.15
N LYS A 232 -10.86 43.43 28.27
CA LYS A 232 -12.31 43.49 28.14
C LYS A 232 -13.00 42.76 29.28
N THR A 233 -14.15 43.27 29.68
CA THR A 233 -14.99 42.60 30.66
C THR A 233 -15.43 41.26 30.11
N ILE A 234 -15.40 40.23 30.95
CA ILE A 234 -15.92 38.90 30.63
C ILE A 234 -17.38 38.86 31.08
N PRO A 235 -18.35 38.94 30.15
CA PRO A 235 -19.78 39.00 30.48
C PRO A 235 -20.27 37.59 30.82
N TYR A 236 -19.93 37.13 32.02
CA TYR A 236 -20.26 35.78 32.48
C TYR A 236 -20.65 35.77 33.94
N ALA A 237 -21.86 35.24 34.22
CA ALA A 237 -22.31 35.06 35.61
C ALA A 237 -21.60 33.85 36.23
N GLY A 238 -21.27 33.96 37.52
CA GLY A 238 -20.80 32.82 38.30
C GLY A 238 -19.29 32.74 38.52
N ALA A 239 -18.52 33.78 38.20
CA ALA A 239 -17.16 33.86 38.76
C ALA A 239 -17.28 34.10 40.29
N GLY A 240 -16.67 33.22 41.08
CA GLY A 240 -16.82 33.19 42.54
C GLY A 240 -15.62 33.80 43.24
N PHE A 241 -15.91 34.65 44.24
CA PHE A 241 -14.90 35.40 44.98
C PHE A 241 -15.08 35.25 46.46
N GLN A 242 -13.98 35.23 47.17
CA GLN A 242 -13.92 35.37 48.62
C GLN A 242 -13.13 36.64 48.98
N ILE A 243 -13.61 37.34 49.97
CA ILE A 243 -12.95 38.55 50.48
C ILE A 243 -12.35 38.22 51.84
N TYR A 244 -11.16 38.67 52.07
CA TYR A 244 -10.47 38.54 53.35
C TYR A 244 -10.19 39.94 53.94
N ASP A 245 -10.41 40.06 55.24
CA ASP A 245 -10.11 41.28 55.98
C ASP A 245 -8.57 41.50 56.16
N PRO A 246 -8.14 42.64 56.61
CA PRO A 246 -6.73 42.90 56.86
C PRO A 246 -6.06 41.97 57.89
N ALA A 247 -6.83 41.27 58.69
CA ALA A 247 -6.35 40.27 59.65
C ALA A 247 -6.24 38.90 59.06
N GLY A 248 -6.67 38.72 57.79
CA GLY A 248 -6.66 37.46 57.09
C GLY A 248 -7.89 36.57 57.37
N ASN A 249 -8.92 37.06 57.99
CA ASN A 249 -10.16 36.34 58.19
C ASN A 249 -11.04 36.47 56.96
N LYS A 250 -11.74 35.39 56.63
CA LYS A 250 -12.70 35.42 55.57
C LYS A 250 -13.91 36.26 55.94
N VAL A 251 -14.27 37.19 55.09
CA VAL A 251 -15.49 38.03 55.25
C VAL A 251 -16.70 37.16 54.90
N SER A 252 -17.62 37.07 55.83
CA SER A 252 -18.88 36.37 55.69
C SER A 252 -20.03 37.36 55.90
N MET A 253 -21.03 37.28 55.06
CA MET A 253 -22.25 38.07 55.12
C MET A 253 -23.43 37.14 55.43
N THR A 254 -24.19 37.47 56.49
CA THR A 254 -25.23 36.59 57.00
C THR A 254 -26.61 37.15 56.71
N PHE A 255 -27.34 36.44 55.91
CA PHE A 255 -28.76 36.68 55.63
C PHE A 255 -29.60 35.93 56.65
N THR A 256 -30.52 36.62 57.28
CA THR A 256 -31.38 36.00 58.29
C THR A 256 -32.60 35.31 57.72
N TYR A 257 -32.81 35.37 56.40
CA TYR A 257 -34.02 34.92 55.72
C TYR A 257 -33.73 34.26 54.33
N PRO A 258 -34.37 33.21 53.87
CA PRO A 258 -35.54 32.46 54.46
C PRO A 258 -35.18 31.58 55.64
N THR A 259 -33.92 31.16 55.69
CA THR A 259 -33.27 30.55 56.83
C THR A 259 -31.93 31.31 57.03
N PRO A 260 -31.45 31.48 58.26
CA PRO A 260 -30.16 32.08 58.45
C PRO A 260 -29.10 31.44 57.57
N THR A 261 -28.64 32.15 56.54
CA THR A 261 -27.65 31.67 55.59
C THR A 261 -26.48 32.61 55.59
N THR A 262 -25.32 32.09 55.94
CA THR A 262 -24.07 32.83 55.85
C THR A 262 -23.42 32.48 54.52
N ILE A 263 -23.12 33.49 53.71
CA ILE A 263 -22.32 33.35 52.50
C ILE A 263 -20.97 33.98 52.69
N ASP A 264 -19.97 33.31 52.17
CA ASP A 264 -18.56 33.77 52.17
C ASP A 264 -17.96 33.75 50.78
N THR A 265 -18.80 33.45 49.80
CA THR A 265 -18.44 33.40 48.39
C THR A 265 -19.46 34.20 47.59
N PHE A 266 -19.01 35.15 46.81
CA PHE A 266 -19.78 36.11 46.05
C PHE A 266 -19.58 35.84 44.54
N TYR A 267 -20.66 35.91 43.77
CA TYR A 267 -20.63 35.56 42.35
C TYR A 267 -20.95 36.76 41.46
N THR A 268 -20.26 36.82 40.29
CA THR A 268 -20.58 37.82 39.26
C THR A 268 -21.93 37.61 38.62
N ASP A 269 -22.55 38.71 38.18
CA ASP A 269 -23.74 38.72 37.31
C ASP A 269 -23.41 38.47 35.86
N ALA A 270 -24.42 38.60 34.97
CA ALA A 270 -24.29 38.40 33.55
C ALA A 270 -23.36 39.40 32.84
N ASP A 271 -23.17 40.56 33.41
CA ASP A 271 -22.24 41.56 32.89
C ASP A 271 -20.79 41.33 33.38
N GLY A 272 -20.53 40.22 34.09
CA GLY A 272 -19.20 39.89 34.66
C GLY A 272 -18.81 40.77 35.81
N GLN A 273 -19.81 41.32 36.50
CA GLN A 273 -19.62 42.25 37.63
C GLN A 273 -20.23 41.63 38.87
N LEU A 274 -19.69 42.02 39.99
CA LEU A 274 -20.17 41.70 41.32
C LEU A 274 -20.14 42.97 42.17
N VAL A 275 -21.25 43.24 42.86
CA VAL A 275 -21.27 44.22 43.93
C VAL A 275 -21.57 43.48 45.21
N THR A 276 -20.77 43.70 46.28
CA THR A 276 -21.00 43.01 47.56
C THR A 276 -22.33 43.43 48.17
N PRO A 277 -23.09 42.51 48.81
CA PRO A 277 -24.38 42.83 49.40
C PRO A 277 -24.34 43.66 50.65
N GLU A 278 -23.20 43.67 51.37
CA GLU A 278 -22.98 44.50 52.57
C GLU A 278 -21.75 45.36 52.39
N LYS A 279 -21.73 46.49 53.14
CA LYS A 279 -20.57 47.35 53.17
C LYS A 279 -19.41 46.70 53.90
N LEU A 280 -18.21 46.91 53.41
CA LEU A 280 -17.00 46.65 54.17
C LEU A 280 -16.60 47.83 54.96
N ASP A 281 -16.10 47.56 56.13
CA ASP A 281 -15.52 48.61 57.02
C ASP A 281 -14.28 49.24 56.36
N TYR A 282 -14.09 50.51 56.63
CA TYR A 282 -12.86 51.19 56.20
C TYR A 282 -11.62 50.49 56.77
N GLY A 283 -10.66 50.18 55.88
CA GLY A 283 -9.42 49.50 56.24
C GLY A 283 -8.45 49.36 55.08
N LYS A 284 -7.17 49.16 55.39
CA LYS A 284 -6.15 48.87 54.38
C LYS A 284 -5.74 47.41 54.45
N GLY A 285 -5.54 46.77 53.24
CA GLY A 285 -5.03 45.44 53.17
C GLY A 285 -6.13 44.34 53.09
N TYR A 286 -7.34 44.67 52.64
CA TYR A 286 -8.26 43.68 52.23
C TYR A 286 -7.71 42.94 51.05
N SER A 287 -8.11 41.66 50.84
CA SER A 287 -7.78 40.89 49.64
C SER A 287 -8.97 40.18 49.09
N LEU A 288 -9.03 40.15 47.75
CA LEU A 288 -9.99 39.44 46.97
C LEU A 288 -9.34 38.18 46.37
N VAL A 289 -9.90 37.01 46.62
CA VAL A 289 -9.43 35.75 46.11
C VAL A 289 -10.50 35.15 45.22
N GLU A 290 -10.13 34.82 43.98
CA GLU A 290 -11.03 34.06 43.09
C GLU A 290 -11.00 32.59 43.49
N VAL A 291 -12.18 31.99 43.63
CA VAL A 291 -12.37 30.55 43.95
C VAL A 291 -13.11 29.80 42.84
N GLN A 292 -13.73 30.55 41.95
CA GLN A 292 -14.37 30.01 40.77
C GLN A 292 -14.20 30.93 39.57
N ALA A 293 -13.54 30.47 38.55
CA ALA A 293 -13.34 31.21 37.31
C ALA A 293 -14.57 31.15 36.39
N PRO A 294 -14.75 32.13 35.48
CA PRO A 294 -15.73 32.03 34.42
C PRO A 294 -15.41 30.83 33.50
N TYR A 295 -16.44 30.24 32.87
CA TYR A 295 -16.25 29.19 31.87
C TYR A 295 -15.29 29.65 30.77
N GLY A 296 -14.39 28.77 30.36
CA GLY A 296 -13.37 29.06 29.34
C GLY A 296 -12.13 29.75 29.86
N TYR A 297 -12.06 30.06 31.16
CA TYR A 297 -10.93 30.71 31.80
C TYR A 297 -10.26 29.83 32.85
N VAL A 298 -9.01 30.10 33.10
CA VAL A 298 -8.20 29.44 34.13
C VAL A 298 -8.40 30.19 35.44
N LEU A 299 -8.60 29.45 36.54
CA LEU A 299 -8.66 30.03 37.87
C LEU A 299 -7.34 30.72 38.24
N ASP A 300 -7.43 31.98 38.63
CA ASP A 300 -6.34 32.69 39.25
C ASP A 300 -6.69 33.04 40.71
N SER A 301 -6.29 32.18 41.62
CA SER A 301 -6.47 32.38 43.07
C SER A 301 -5.49 33.34 43.72
N THR A 302 -4.64 34.02 42.92
CA THR A 302 -3.73 35.03 43.44
C THR A 302 -4.53 36.16 44.07
N PRO A 303 -4.33 36.48 45.35
CA PRO A 303 -5.05 37.57 46.00
C PRO A 303 -4.79 38.93 45.34
N VAL A 304 -5.86 39.67 45.11
CA VAL A 304 -5.77 41.09 44.73
C VAL A 304 -6.01 41.93 45.96
N SER A 305 -4.98 42.65 46.40
CA SER A 305 -5.09 43.55 47.55
C SER A 305 -5.81 44.84 47.17
N PHE A 306 -6.67 45.31 48.04
CA PHE A 306 -7.35 46.61 47.92
C PHE A 306 -7.56 47.23 49.24
N ASP A 307 -7.71 48.54 49.25
CA ASP A 307 -7.98 49.36 50.48
C ASP A 307 -9.40 49.90 50.38
N VAL A 308 -10.11 49.81 51.48
CA VAL A 308 -11.43 50.43 51.65
C VAL A 308 -11.20 51.80 52.27
N THR A 309 -10.94 52.75 51.38
CA THR A 309 -10.69 54.15 51.77
C THR A 309 -11.40 55.15 50.87
N GLU A 310 -11.62 56.41 51.33
CA GLU A 310 -12.23 57.43 50.48
C GLU A 310 -11.41 57.68 49.20
N GLU A 311 -10.07 57.61 49.28
CA GLU A 311 -9.19 57.82 48.12
C GLU A 311 -9.37 56.80 47.03
N ASN A 312 -9.72 55.58 47.38
CA ASN A 312 -9.89 54.49 46.47
C ASN A 312 -11.34 54.28 45.99
N SER A 313 -12.27 55.13 46.48
CA SER A 313 -13.69 55.02 46.16
C SER A 313 -14.09 55.83 44.94
N THR A 314 -15.08 55.32 44.22
CA THR A 314 -15.72 56.04 43.14
C THR A 314 -17.23 56.11 43.38
N GLN A 315 -17.89 57.13 42.80
CA GLN A 315 -19.33 57.26 42.87
C GLN A 315 -19.95 56.79 41.57
N GLU A 316 -20.74 55.76 41.65
CA GLU A 316 -21.57 55.33 40.53
C GLU A 316 -23.06 55.32 40.94
N GLY A 317 -23.90 56.08 40.23
CA GLY A 317 -25.36 56.16 40.54
C GLY A 317 -25.71 56.65 41.94
N GLY A 318 -24.84 57.44 42.58
CA GLY A 318 -25.02 57.93 43.94
C GLY A 318 -24.54 56.96 45.04
N ILE A 319 -23.85 55.90 44.63
CA ILE A 319 -23.32 54.86 45.53
C ILE A 319 -21.80 54.96 45.57
N THR A 320 -21.21 54.79 46.71
CA THR A 320 -19.74 54.75 46.91
C THR A 320 -19.27 53.29 46.69
N LEU A 321 -18.44 53.09 45.71
CA LEU A 321 -17.91 51.80 45.32
C LEU A 321 -16.39 51.83 45.34
N ILE A 322 -15.78 50.67 45.69
CA ILE A 322 -14.38 50.38 45.42
C ILE A 322 -14.33 49.37 44.28
N LYS A 323 -13.75 49.77 43.18
CA LYS A 323 -13.62 48.90 42.00
C LYS A 323 -12.37 48.04 42.10
N VAL A 324 -12.53 46.74 41.94
CA VAL A 324 -11.43 45.76 41.87
C VAL A 324 -11.55 44.99 40.59
N ASP A 325 -10.59 45.15 39.67
CA ASP A 325 -10.52 44.37 38.45
C ASP A 325 -9.76 43.06 38.72
N LYS A 326 -10.34 41.93 38.38
CA LYS A 326 -9.68 40.63 38.50
C LYS A 326 -9.54 40.01 37.12
N PRO A 327 -8.28 39.95 36.59
CA PRO A 327 -8.02 39.34 35.29
C PRO A 327 -7.96 37.82 35.37
N ASN A 328 -8.42 37.12 34.32
CA ASN A 328 -8.12 35.71 34.06
C ASN A 328 -7.59 35.51 32.68
N MET A 329 -6.75 34.51 32.55
CA MET A 329 -6.28 34.02 31.25
C MET A 329 -7.32 33.08 30.67
N ALA A 330 -7.70 33.28 29.40
CA ALA A 330 -8.50 32.31 28.67
C ALA A 330 -7.75 30.98 28.64
N GLN A 331 -8.46 29.89 28.92
CA GLN A 331 -7.87 28.57 28.81
C GLN A 331 -7.44 28.32 27.38
N LYS A 332 -6.25 27.81 27.20
CA LYS A 332 -5.69 27.42 25.93
C LYS A 332 -5.44 25.92 25.90
N GLY A 333 -5.13 25.41 24.77
CA GLY A 333 -4.76 24.02 24.59
C GLY A 333 -3.69 23.84 23.55
N THR A 334 -3.14 22.64 23.50
CA THR A 334 -2.15 22.24 22.52
C THR A 334 -2.65 21.02 21.76
N ILE A 335 -2.26 20.95 20.51
CA ILE A 335 -2.55 19.82 19.64
C ILE A 335 -1.26 19.05 19.44
N SER A 336 -1.24 17.80 19.90
CA SER A 336 -0.13 16.88 19.70
C SER A 336 -0.39 16.05 18.44
N VAL A 337 0.59 15.98 17.57
CA VAL A 337 0.55 15.17 16.34
C VAL A 337 1.61 14.09 16.46
N GLU A 338 1.19 12.85 16.21
CA GLU A 338 2.09 11.71 16.11
C GLU A 338 2.14 11.23 14.66
N LYS A 339 3.34 11.06 14.14
CA LYS A 339 3.61 10.60 12.80
C LYS A 339 4.37 9.31 12.81
N THR A 340 3.81 8.28 12.18
CA THR A 340 4.47 6.99 12.04
C THR A 340 4.50 6.53 10.59
N GLY A 341 5.36 5.59 10.28
CA GLY A 341 5.43 4.90 9.01
C GLY A 341 6.55 3.88 9.02
N GLU A 342 6.61 3.08 7.98
CA GLU A 342 7.62 2.04 7.84
C GLU A 342 8.96 2.62 7.42
N VAL A 343 10.01 2.25 8.14
CA VAL A 343 11.40 2.57 7.79
C VAL A 343 12.19 1.29 7.54
N PHE A 344 13.16 1.35 6.66
CA PHE A 344 14.12 0.26 6.45
C PHE A 344 14.91 0.06 7.75
N PHE A 345 14.54 -1.00 8.48
CA PHE A 345 15.06 -1.24 9.83
C PHE A 345 16.21 -2.23 9.84
N GLY A 346 16.15 -3.27 9.05
CA GLY A 346 17.14 -4.34 9.11
C GLY A 346 17.17 -5.19 7.86
N VAL A 347 18.04 -6.18 7.87
CA VAL A 347 18.19 -7.16 6.80
C VAL A 347 18.03 -8.56 7.37
N ASN A 348 17.15 -9.34 6.76
CA ASN A 348 17.06 -10.76 7.03
C ASN A 348 17.92 -11.52 6.03
N VAL A 349 18.83 -12.34 6.54
CA VAL A 349 19.76 -13.12 5.71
C VAL A 349 19.31 -14.57 5.73
N SER A 350 19.07 -15.16 4.58
CA SER A 350 18.66 -16.54 4.40
C SER A 350 19.58 -17.24 3.38
N GLY A 351 19.77 -18.53 3.52
CA GLY A 351 20.67 -19.35 2.69
C GLY A 351 21.77 -20.01 3.51
N GLU A 352 22.48 -20.98 2.93
CA GLU A 352 23.62 -21.64 3.52
C GLU A 352 24.91 -20.99 2.99
N GLU A 353 25.99 -20.97 3.77
CA GLU A 353 27.25 -20.26 3.50
C GLU A 353 27.90 -20.59 2.13
N ASP A 354 27.51 -21.67 1.47
CA ASP A 354 28.00 -22.10 0.15
C ASP A 354 26.93 -22.08 -0.96
N LYS A 355 25.75 -21.47 -0.70
CA LYS A 355 24.66 -21.33 -1.66
C LYS A 355 24.12 -19.91 -1.62
N ASP A 356 23.37 -19.50 -2.64
CA ASP A 356 22.81 -18.17 -2.82
C ASP A 356 22.26 -17.57 -1.53
N VAL A 357 23.07 -16.74 -0.89
CA VAL A 357 22.68 -15.99 0.31
C VAL A 357 21.78 -14.85 -0.12
N ILE A 358 20.55 -14.82 0.35
CA ILE A 358 19.55 -13.82 0.01
C ILE A 358 19.43 -12.81 1.16
N TYR A 359 19.53 -11.52 0.83
CA TYR A 359 19.45 -10.40 1.74
C TYR A 359 18.10 -9.68 1.57
N GLN A 360 17.13 -9.97 2.43
CA GLN A 360 15.79 -9.36 2.34
C GLN A 360 15.67 -8.15 3.26
N PRO A 361 15.21 -6.99 2.74
CA PRO A 361 14.92 -5.83 3.55
C PRO A 361 13.82 -6.11 4.57
N VAL A 362 14.00 -5.62 5.80
CA VAL A 362 13.01 -5.70 6.88
C VAL A 362 12.59 -4.30 7.26
N TYR A 363 11.30 -4.06 7.28
CA TYR A 363 10.72 -2.77 7.64
C TYR A 363 10.06 -2.83 9.01
N LYS A 364 10.11 -1.72 9.73
CA LYS A 364 9.41 -1.54 11.01
C LYS A 364 8.76 -0.17 11.06
N VAL A 365 7.57 -0.11 11.66
CA VAL A 365 6.89 1.14 11.94
C VAL A 365 7.64 1.88 13.05
N LYS A 366 7.99 3.13 12.77
CA LYS A 366 8.63 4.05 13.72
C LYS A 366 8.05 5.44 13.57
N GLY A 367 8.33 6.29 14.56
CA GLY A 367 8.12 7.73 14.43
C GLY A 367 8.93 8.30 13.27
N LEU A 368 8.35 9.24 12.54
CA LEU A 368 8.96 9.86 11.37
C LEU A 368 9.19 11.35 11.58
N ALA A 369 10.44 11.78 11.45
CA ALA A 369 10.83 13.18 11.50
C ALA A 369 10.53 13.93 10.20
N GLY A 370 10.28 15.23 10.29
CA GLY A 370 10.21 16.13 9.14
C GLY A 370 8.87 16.19 8.42
N ALA A 371 7.82 15.53 8.93
CA ALA A 371 6.46 15.78 8.48
C ALA A 371 6.02 17.17 8.93
N VAL A 372 5.44 17.96 8.02
CA VAL A 372 4.93 19.30 8.31
C VAL A 372 3.41 19.27 8.27
N TYR A 373 2.79 19.80 9.32
CA TYR A 373 1.35 19.90 9.45
C TYR A 373 0.94 21.35 9.56
N GLU A 374 -0.09 21.73 8.83
CA GLU A 374 -0.84 22.95 9.06
C GLU A 374 -2.04 22.66 9.95
N ILE A 375 -2.25 23.55 10.93
CA ILE A 375 -3.40 23.54 11.83
C ILE A 375 -4.25 24.74 11.48
N THR A 376 -5.48 24.50 11.05
CA THR A 376 -6.43 25.52 10.58
C THR A 376 -7.62 25.58 11.51
N ALA A 377 -8.16 26.75 11.76
CA ALA A 377 -9.41 26.94 12.50
C ALA A 377 -10.60 26.51 11.64
N ASP A 378 -11.46 25.61 12.16
CA ASP A 378 -12.65 25.12 11.45
C ASP A 378 -13.87 26.04 11.59
N GLU A 379 -13.83 26.93 12.57
CA GLU A 379 -14.85 27.91 12.89
C GLU A 379 -14.20 29.23 13.32
N ASP A 380 -14.98 30.29 13.43
CA ASP A 380 -14.51 31.52 14.07
C ASP A 380 -14.30 31.22 15.57
N VAL A 381 -13.08 31.31 16.04
CA VAL A 381 -12.72 31.05 17.43
C VAL A 381 -12.87 32.33 18.22
N ILE A 382 -13.91 32.36 19.05
CA ILE A 382 -14.27 33.54 19.85
C ILE A 382 -14.12 33.17 21.32
N THR A 383 -13.34 33.97 22.06
CA THR A 383 -13.24 33.82 23.53
C THR A 383 -14.48 34.40 24.24
N PRO A 384 -14.83 33.92 25.46
CA PRO A 384 -16.05 34.35 26.14
C PRO A 384 -16.20 35.85 26.38
N ASP A 385 -15.12 36.64 26.32
CA ASP A 385 -15.12 38.12 26.32
C ASP A 385 -15.61 38.71 24.97
N GLY A 386 -16.05 37.88 24.02
CA GLY A 386 -16.50 38.29 22.71
C GLY A 386 -15.36 38.64 21.74
N THR A 387 -14.12 38.32 22.08
CA THR A 387 -12.99 38.62 21.19
C THR A 387 -12.79 37.50 20.19
N LEU A 388 -12.87 37.85 18.91
CA LEU A 388 -12.49 36.95 17.81
C LEU A 388 -10.97 36.76 17.82
N ARG A 389 -10.52 35.53 17.96
CA ARG A 389 -9.10 35.16 18.01
C ARG A 389 -8.60 34.65 16.69
N TYR A 390 -9.39 33.83 15.99
CA TYR A 390 -9.09 33.31 14.68
C TYR A 390 -10.35 33.30 13.82
N HIS A 391 -10.23 33.61 12.54
CA HIS A 391 -11.30 33.39 11.57
C HIS A 391 -11.30 31.94 11.10
N LYS A 392 -12.46 31.45 10.75
CA LYS A 392 -12.59 30.18 10.05
C LYS A 392 -11.66 30.14 8.83
N GLY A 393 -10.82 29.11 8.73
CA GLY A 393 -9.88 28.92 7.65
C GLY A 393 -8.49 29.52 7.89
N ASP A 394 -8.30 30.25 8.98
CA ASP A 394 -6.96 30.76 9.34
C ASP A 394 -6.03 29.60 9.68
N VAL A 395 -4.82 29.61 9.11
CA VAL A 395 -3.73 28.74 9.56
C VAL A 395 -3.21 29.31 10.88
N VAL A 396 -3.51 28.60 11.96
CA VAL A 396 -3.18 29.09 13.31
C VAL A 396 -1.81 28.64 13.79
N ASP A 397 -1.32 27.51 13.25
CA ASP A 397 0.03 27.03 13.52
C ASP A 397 0.52 26.11 12.41
N THR A 398 1.84 25.95 12.34
CA THR A 398 2.52 24.98 11.48
C THR A 398 3.55 24.25 12.31
N VAL A 399 3.43 22.93 12.39
CA VAL A 399 4.29 22.10 13.23
C VAL A 399 5.05 21.07 12.41
N THR A 400 6.25 20.73 12.88
CA THR A 400 7.11 19.73 12.21
C THR A 400 7.46 18.64 13.21
N THR A 401 7.32 17.37 12.78
CA THR A 401 7.65 16.23 13.64
C THR A 401 9.15 16.10 13.88
N ASN A 402 9.50 15.77 15.11
CA ASN A 402 10.85 15.46 15.55
C ASN A 402 11.26 14.01 15.21
N GLU A 403 12.40 13.57 15.70
CA GLU A 403 12.96 12.23 15.45
C GLU A 403 12.11 11.08 16.03
N ASP A 404 11.29 11.36 17.03
CA ASP A 404 10.32 10.40 17.58
C ASP A 404 8.99 10.40 16.81
N GLY A 405 8.86 11.21 15.78
CA GLY A 405 7.64 11.37 15.01
C GLY A 405 6.60 12.25 15.70
N LYS A 406 6.99 13.08 16.66
CA LYS A 406 6.08 13.90 17.46
C LYS A 406 6.22 15.38 17.15
N ALA A 407 5.08 16.03 17.09
CA ALA A 407 5.01 17.50 17.05
C ALA A 407 3.92 17.98 18.00
N LYS A 408 4.06 19.18 18.46
CA LYS A 408 3.10 19.83 19.36
C LYS A 408 2.91 21.26 18.91
N SER A 409 1.65 21.72 18.86
CA SER A 409 1.35 23.10 18.53
C SER A 409 1.78 24.04 19.64
N LYS A 410 1.89 25.32 19.32
CA LYS A 410 1.80 26.37 20.34
C LYS A 410 0.46 26.30 21.06
N GLU A 411 0.31 27.06 22.13
CA GLU A 411 -0.97 27.21 22.81
C GLU A 411 -1.98 27.94 21.92
N LEU A 412 -3.11 27.28 21.67
CA LEU A 412 -4.23 27.75 20.86
C LEU A 412 -5.43 28.00 21.77
N TYR A 413 -6.35 28.87 21.38
CA TYR A 413 -7.62 29.02 22.07
C TYR A 413 -8.52 27.82 21.89
N LEU A 414 -9.45 27.61 22.80
CA LEU A 414 -10.44 26.55 22.71
C LEU A 414 -11.28 26.70 21.45
N GLY A 415 -11.55 25.60 20.75
CA GLY A 415 -12.27 25.61 19.48
C GLY A 415 -11.96 24.39 18.64
N LYS A 416 -12.50 24.36 17.42
CA LYS A 416 -12.32 23.27 16.47
C LYS A 416 -11.25 23.60 15.44
N TYR A 417 -10.44 22.62 15.18
CA TYR A 417 -9.29 22.75 14.29
C TYR A 417 -9.19 21.54 13.35
N THR A 418 -8.66 21.77 12.17
CA THR A 418 -8.28 20.72 11.24
C THR A 418 -6.75 20.65 11.13
N VAL A 419 -6.21 19.45 11.25
CA VAL A 419 -4.79 19.15 11.06
C VAL A 419 -4.61 18.43 9.74
N VAL A 420 -3.73 18.95 8.89
CA VAL A 420 -3.45 18.41 7.54
C VAL A 420 -1.95 18.33 7.32
N GLU A 421 -1.47 17.21 6.81
CA GLU A 421 -0.09 17.11 6.37
C GLU A 421 0.11 17.90 5.07
N THR A 422 1.06 18.82 5.06
CA THR A 422 1.42 19.62 3.88
C THR A 422 2.74 19.20 3.27
N LYS A 423 3.58 18.55 4.08
CA LYS A 423 4.83 17.97 3.61
C LYS A 423 5.07 16.64 4.33
N ALA A 424 5.25 15.58 3.53
CA ALA A 424 5.61 14.28 4.04
C ALA A 424 7.08 14.21 4.48
N PRO A 425 7.44 13.30 5.39
CA PRO A 425 8.82 12.93 5.63
C PRO A 425 9.51 12.47 4.36
N ASN A 426 10.83 12.65 4.28
CA ASN A 426 11.59 12.19 3.14
C ASN A 426 11.43 10.67 2.92
N GLY A 427 11.18 10.27 1.69
CA GLY A 427 10.92 8.88 1.34
C GLY A 427 9.48 8.41 1.51
N MET A 428 8.58 9.27 2.00
CA MET A 428 7.19 8.95 2.25
C MET A 428 6.24 9.60 1.25
N VAL A 429 5.10 8.97 1.06
CA VAL A 429 3.95 9.51 0.32
C VAL A 429 3.15 10.39 1.26
N ILE A 430 2.69 11.55 0.78
CA ILE A 430 1.90 12.47 1.59
C ILE A 430 0.55 11.88 1.97
N ASN A 431 0.19 11.96 3.25
CA ASN A 431 -1.14 11.62 3.71
C ASN A 431 -2.04 12.87 3.64
N LYS A 432 -3.00 12.90 2.72
CA LYS A 432 -3.91 14.04 2.49
C LYS A 432 -5.16 14.00 3.37
N GLU A 433 -5.25 13.09 4.32
CA GLU A 433 -6.35 13.03 5.26
C GLU A 433 -6.41 14.29 6.12
N LYS A 434 -7.62 14.74 6.41
CA LYS A 434 -7.90 15.87 7.27
C LYS A 434 -8.42 15.35 8.59
N HIS A 435 -7.71 15.62 9.66
CA HIS A 435 -8.12 15.24 11.01
C HIS A 435 -8.71 16.44 11.73
N SER A 436 -9.99 16.36 12.05
CA SER A 436 -10.66 17.35 12.88
C SER A 436 -10.39 17.05 14.35
N VAL A 437 -9.97 18.04 15.10
CA VAL A 437 -9.67 17.95 16.52
C VAL A 437 -10.31 19.13 17.25
N GLU A 438 -10.67 18.94 18.50
CA GLU A 438 -11.30 19.98 19.30
C GLU A 438 -10.53 20.19 20.59
N LEU A 439 -10.23 21.45 20.90
CA LEU A 439 -9.72 21.88 22.19
C LEU A 439 -10.90 22.33 23.03
N THR A 440 -11.26 21.51 23.99
CA THR A 440 -12.42 21.74 24.87
C THR A 440 -11.97 22.22 26.23
N TYR A 441 -12.89 22.94 26.92
CA TYR A 441 -12.66 23.38 28.29
C TYR A 441 -12.51 22.17 29.22
N ALA A 442 -11.37 22.11 29.91
CA ALA A 442 -11.01 21.01 30.82
C ALA A 442 -11.21 21.30 32.30
N GLY A 443 -11.90 22.40 32.61
CA GLY A 443 -12.09 22.88 33.98
C GLY A 443 -11.10 23.97 34.32
N GLN A 444 -11.46 24.77 35.35
CA GLN A 444 -10.74 25.99 35.74
C GLN A 444 -9.31 25.74 36.25
N ASP A 445 -9.02 24.53 36.73
CA ASP A 445 -7.72 24.19 37.33
C ASP A 445 -6.70 23.70 36.29
N VAL A 446 -7.11 23.58 35.04
CA VAL A 446 -6.27 23.17 33.90
C VAL A 446 -5.84 24.42 33.14
N ALA A 447 -4.56 24.76 33.20
CA ALA A 447 -4.05 25.93 32.50
C ALA A 447 -4.02 25.71 30.97
N VAL A 448 -3.56 24.55 30.55
CA VAL A 448 -3.46 24.16 29.14
C VAL A 448 -4.03 22.75 28.95
N THR A 449 -5.09 22.63 28.16
CA THR A 449 -5.64 21.34 27.77
C THR A 449 -4.83 20.74 26.61
N GLU A 450 -5.02 19.47 26.34
CA GLU A 450 -4.31 18.80 25.24
C GLU A 450 -5.25 17.87 24.50
N THR A 451 -5.15 17.89 23.19
CA THR A 451 -5.73 16.88 22.32
C THR A 451 -4.66 16.30 21.41
N ALA A 452 -4.87 15.10 20.89
CA ALA A 452 -3.87 14.43 20.07
C ALA A 452 -4.52 13.82 18.81
N THR A 453 -3.74 13.77 17.76
CA THR A 453 -4.09 13.06 16.53
C THR A 453 -2.87 12.33 15.99
N SER A 454 -3.09 11.30 15.19
CA SER A 454 -2.02 10.50 14.64
C SER A 454 -2.21 10.26 13.14
N PHE A 455 -1.11 10.25 12.41
CA PHE A 455 -1.08 10.01 10.99
C PHE A 455 -0.07 8.92 10.67
N VAL A 456 -0.40 8.10 9.68
CA VAL A 456 0.51 7.09 9.14
C VAL A 456 0.82 7.47 7.70
N ASN A 457 2.10 7.48 7.32
CA ASN A 457 2.46 7.59 5.92
C ASN A 457 2.93 6.24 5.39
N GLU A 458 2.51 5.96 4.17
CA GLU A 458 3.09 4.90 3.37
C GLU A 458 4.45 5.36 2.85
N ARG A 459 5.45 4.50 2.86
CA ARG A 459 6.69 4.79 2.16
C ARG A 459 6.51 4.67 0.66
N GLN A 460 7.30 5.41 -0.09
CA GLN A 460 7.34 5.24 -1.53
C GLN A 460 7.86 3.85 -1.89
N LYS A 461 7.19 3.18 -2.81
CA LYS A 461 7.52 1.83 -3.28
C LYS A 461 8.11 1.87 -4.69
N VAL A 462 8.72 0.78 -5.09
CA VAL A 462 9.22 0.60 -6.44
C VAL A 462 8.59 -0.63 -7.07
N LYS A 463 8.26 -0.52 -8.35
CA LYS A 463 7.85 -1.65 -9.19
C LYS A 463 8.88 -1.82 -10.30
N ILE A 464 9.57 -2.95 -10.27
CA ILE A 464 10.62 -3.26 -11.24
C ILE A 464 10.09 -4.33 -12.17
N SER A 465 10.10 -4.05 -13.45
CA SER A 465 9.65 -4.99 -14.47
C SER A 465 10.72 -5.19 -15.55
N LEU A 466 10.75 -6.38 -16.08
CA LEU A 466 11.62 -6.74 -17.21
C LEU A 466 10.84 -7.61 -18.21
N GLU A 467 11.32 -7.58 -19.44
CA GLU A 467 10.84 -8.44 -20.51
C GLU A 467 12.03 -9.21 -21.09
N LYS A 468 11.81 -10.50 -21.31
CA LYS A 468 12.79 -11.44 -21.87
C LYS A 468 12.28 -12.00 -23.16
N VAL A 469 13.16 -12.04 -24.14
CA VAL A 469 12.91 -12.71 -25.42
C VAL A 469 14.03 -13.70 -25.71
N LEU A 470 13.71 -14.71 -26.46
CA LEU A 470 14.64 -15.74 -26.88
C LEU A 470 14.80 -15.70 -28.39
N GLU A 471 16.05 -15.75 -28.84
CA GLU A 471 16.32 -15.94 -30.26
C GLU A 471 15.70 -17.25 -30.74
N GLN A 472 15.06 -17.22 -31.91
CA GLN A 472 14.44 -18.37 -32.54
C GLN A 472 15.21 -18.79 -33.78
N ASN A 473 15.29 -20.09 -34.02
CA ASN A 473 15.76 -20.63 -35.26
C ASN A 473 14.64 -21.48 -35.92
N GLU A 474 13.95 -20.84 -36.86
CA GLU A 474 12.82 -21.46 -37.52
C GLU A 474 13.24 -22.70 -38.37
N THR A 475 14.45 -22.65 -38.94
CA THR A 475 14.99 -23.75 -39.80
C THR A 475 15.12 -25.05 -38.99
N PHE A 476 15.64 -24.95 -37.78
CA PHE A 476 15.80 -26.10 -36.88
C PHE A 476 14.62 -26.32 -35.94
N GLY A 477 13.66 -25.39 -35.94
CA GLY A 477 12.48 -25.45 -35.07
C GLY A 477 12.79 -25.21 -33.59
N ILE A 478 13.89 -24.52 -33.28
CA ILE A 478 14.36 -24.20 -31.92
C ILE A 478 13.88 -22.83 -31.51
N GLY A 479 13.56 -22.64 -30.22
CA GLY A 479 13.22 -21.35 -29.63
C GLY A 479 11.73 -21.08 -29.46
N LYS A 480 10.91 -22.12 -29.29
CA LYS A 480 9.52 -21.95 -28.85
C LYS A 480 9.46 -21.55 -27.38
N ASN A 481 8.44 -20.75 -27.00
CA ASN A 481 8.30 -20.10 -25.68
C ASN A 481 8.31 -21.01 -24.43
N ASP A 482 8.25 -22.32 -24.58
CA ASP A 482 8.32 -23.29 -23.47
C ASP A 482 9.65 -23.25 -22.70
N LYS A 483 10.72 -22.74 -23.33
CA LYS A 483 12.07 -22.62 -22.76
C LYS A 483 12.24 -21.39 -21.84
N ILE A 484 11.37 -20.42 -21.95
CA ILE A 484 11.49 -19.15 -21.20
C ILE A 484 11.36 -19.34 -19.67
N LYS A 485 10.66 -20.40 -19.24
CA LYS A 485 10.48 -20.75 -17.82
C LYS A 485 11.78 -21.20 -17.11
N ASN A 486 12.79 -21.60 -17.90
CA ASN A 486 14.07 -22.05 -17.37
C ASN A 486 15.05 -20.88 -17.09
N ILE A 487 14.58 -19.65 -17.32
CA ILE A 487 15.38 -18.45 -17.17
C ILE A 487 15.05 -17.79 -15.85
N SER A 488 16.07 -17.39 -15.14
CA SER A 488 15.93 -16.60 -13.92
C SER A 488 16.95 -15.48 -13.86
N PHE A 489 16.55 -14.43 -13.17
CA PHE A 489 17.37 -13.25 -12.90
C PHE A 489 17.60 -13.08 -11.41
N GLY A 490 18.77 -12.63 -11.04
CA GLY A 490 19.07 -12.16 -9.70
C GLY A 490 18.95 -10.65 -9.62
N LEU A 491 18.29 -10.16 -8.59
CA LEU A 491 18.28 -8.76 -8.20
C LEU A 491 19.34 -8.54 -7.12
N TYR A 492 20.27 -7.64 -7.37
CA TYR A 492 21.42 -7.40 -6.51
C TYR A 492 21.51 -5.93 -6.08
N ALA A 493 22.05 -5.71 -4.89
CA ALA A 493 22.52 -4.37 -4.50
C ALA A 493 23.77 -4.02 -5.28
N LYS A 494 23.87 -2.81 -5.81
CA LYS A 494 25.08 -2.34 -6.51
C LYS A 494 26.12 -1.76 -5.56
N GLU A 495 25.68 -1.33 -4.39
CA GLU A 495 26.48 -0.75 -3.32
C GLU A 495 25.96 -1.20 -1.96
N ASP A 496 26.71 -0.97 -0.89
CA ASP A 496 26.25 -1.27 0.45
C ASP A 496 25.02 -0.42 0.83
N ILE A 497 23.92 -1.06 1.17
CA ILE A 497 22.69 -0.39 1.60
C ILE A 497 22.52 -0.63 3.10
N VAL A 498 22.73 0.42 3.88
CA VAL A 498 22.75 0.36 5.35
C VAL A 498 21.36 0.66 5.92
N SER A 499 20.84 -0.25 6.74
CA SER A 499 19.58 -0.06 7.45
C SER A 499 19.74 0.82 8.70
N SER A 500 18.62 1.29 9.25
CA SER A 500 18.62 2.09 10.48
C SER A 500 19.10 1.33 11.73
N SER A 501 19.19 0.01 11.70
CA SER A 501 19.81 -0.80 12.77
C SER A 501 21.31 -1.05 12.57
N GLY A 502 21.89 -0.61 11.44
CA GLY A 502 23.28 -0.83 11.08
C GLY A 502 23.53 -2.15 10.37
N THR A 503 22.51 -2.99 10.10
CA THR A 503 22.65 -4.15 9.23
C THR A 503 22.71 -3.72 7.77
N VAL A 504 23.42 -4.48 6.94
CA VAL A 504 23.76 -4.07 5.57
C VAL A 504 23.29 -5.11 4.57
N ILE A 505 22.69 -4.66 3.47
CA ILE A 505 22.68 -5.44 2.24
C ILE A 505 24.00 -5.09 1.54
N PRO A 506 24.97 -6.02 1.47
CA PRO A 506 26.29 -5.70 0.93
C PRO A 506 26.22 -5.46 -0.59
N ALA A 507 27.19 -4.75 -1.09
CA ALA A 507 27.42 -4.68 -2.54
C ALA A 507 27.50 -6.09 -3.14
N ASP A 508 26.87 -6.30 -4.29
CA ASP A 508 26.69 -7.59 -4.96
C ASP A 508 25.88 -8.63 -4.13
N GLY A 509 25.22 -8.22 -3.05
CA GLY A 509 24.30 -9.05 -2.29
C GLY A 509 23.03 -9.36 -3.08
N LEU A 510 22.69 -10.65 -3.22
CA LEU A 510 21.48 -11.10 -3.87
C LEU A 510 20.27 -10.81 -2.98
N ILE A 511 19.24 -10.16 -3.53
CA ILE A 511 18.04 -9.76 -2.81
C ILE A 511 16.86 -10.67 -3.17
N GLU A 512 16.73 -10.98 -4.46
CA GLU A 512 15.63 -11.80 -4.98
C GLU A 512 16.07 -12.57 -6.22
N ILE A 513 15.54 -13.78 -6.36
CA ILE A 513 15.58 -14.53 -7.62
C ILE A 513 14.25 -14.33 -8.33
N ILE A 514 14.29 -13.71 -9.50
CA ILE A 514 13.14 -13.35 -10.31
C ILE A 514 12.95 -14.41 -11.39
N THR A 515 11.76 -15.00 -11.45
CA THR A 515 11.34 -15.96 -12.48
C THR A 515 10.37 -15.32 -13.45
N LEU A 516 10.42 -15.77 -14.70
CA LEU A 516 9.59 -15.26 -15.79
C LEU A 516 8.24 -15.98 -15.86
N ASP A 517 7.23 -15.27 -16.32
CA ASP A 517 5.96 -15.87 -16.74
C ASP A 517 6.06 -16.49 -18.14
N GLU A 518 4.95 -17.02 -18.63
CA GLU A 518 4.88 -17.70 -19.94
C GLU A 518 5.08 -16.73 -21.13
N ASN A 519 4.90 -15.44 -20.90
CA ASN A 519 5.08 -14.38 -21.90
C ASN A 519 6.50 -13.80 -21.89
N GLY A 520 7.36 -14.25 -20.98
CA GLY A 520 8.70 -13.71 -20.80
C GLY A 520 8.74 -12.42 -20.01
N THR A 521 7.68 -12.10 -19.26
CA THR A 521 7.67 -10.92 -18.39
C THR A 521 7.86 -11.30 -16.93
N ALA A 522 8.45 -10.41 -16.17
CA ALA A 522 8.59 -10.57 -14.74
C ALA A 522 8.53 -9.23 -14.01
N THR A 523 8.11 -9.29 -12.77
CA THR A 523 8.15 -8.18 -11.83
C THR A 523 8.82 -8.65 -10.56
N ALA A 524 9.76 -7.87 -10.03
CA ALA A 524 10.34 -8.14 -8.72
C ALA A 524 9.28 -7.94 -7.63
N ASN A 525 9.25 -8.86 -6.66
CA ASN A 525 8.27 -8.86 -5.56
C ASN A 525 8.83 -8.21 -4.29
N THR A 526 10.16 -8.17 -4.15
CA THR A 526 10.80 -7.63 -2.96
C THR A 526 10.64 -6.12 -2.92
N ASP A 527 10.15 -5.65 -1.81
CA ASP A 527 10.01 -4.25 -1.51
C ASP A 527 11.38 -3.66 -1.11
N LEU A 528 11.92 -2.78 -1.94
CA LEU A 528 13.28 -2.29 -1.80
C LEU A 528 13.37 -0.97 -1.02
N PRO A 529 14.43 -0.75 -0.23
CA PRO A 529 14.82 0.59 0.23
C PRO A 529 15.39 1.42 -0.93
N PHE A 530 15.52 2.73 -0.73
CA PHE A 530 16.24 3.57 -1.68
C PHE A 530 17.69 3.14 -1.80
N GLY A 531 18.24 3.10 -3.01
CA GLY A 531 19.59 2.65 -3.29
C GLY A 531 19.81 2.36 -4.76
N SER A 532 21.03 1.92 -5.07
CA SER A 532 21.43 1.50 -6.40
C SER A 532 21.45 -0.02 -6.50
N TYR A 533 20.92 -0.53 -7.59
CA TYR A 533 20.69 -1.96 -7.82
C TYR A 533 21.09 -2.35 -9.23
N TYR A 534 21.18 -3.64 -9.47
CA TYR A 534 21.23 -4.18 -10.82
C TYR A 534 20.51 -5.53 -10.89
N ILE A 535 20.06 -5.86 -12.08
CA ILE A 535 19.54 -7.19 -12.41
C ILE A 535 20.57 -7.85 -13.34
N LYS A 536 20.79 -9.14 -13.09
CA LYS A 536 21.66 -9.99 -13.91
C LYS A 536 20.99 -11.34 -14.08
N GLU A 537 21.15 -11.92 -15.26
CA GLU A 537 20.71 -13.28 -15.51
C GLU A 537 21.58 -14.27 -14.72
N ILE A 538 20.94 -15.21 -14.00
CA ILE A 538 21.64 -16.22 -13.19
C ILE A 538 21.45 -17.64 -13.72
N ALA A 539 20.40 -17.87 -14.49
CA ALA A 539 20.18 -19.13 -15.16
C ALA A 539 19.47 -18.91 -16.49
N THR A 540 19.83 -19.71 -17.46
CA THR A 540 19.16 -19.78 -18.77
C THR A 540 18.90 -21.22 -19.16
N ASP A 541 18.09 -21.44 -20.18
CA ASP A 541 17.91 -22.77 -20.76
C ASP A 541 19.20 -23.20 -21.50
N GLU A 542 19.52 -24.47 -21.46
CA GLU A 542 20.74 -25.07 -22.01
C GLU A 542 20.99 -24.77 -23.49
N HIS A 543 19.97 -24.37 -24.23
CA HIS A 543 20.07 -24.01 -25.65
C HIS A 543 20.63 -22.61 -25.90
N TYR A 544 20.73 -21.80 -24.85
CA TYR A 544 21.05 -20.38 -24.95
C TYR A 544 22.33 -20.01 -24.19
N ILE A 545 22.95 -18.96 -24.66
CA ILE A 545 24.11 -18.37 -24.00
C ILE A 545 23.65 -17.58 -22.78
N LEU A 546 24.13 -17.93 -21.59
CA LEU A 546 23.91 -17.18 -20.37
C LEU A 546 24.57 -15.79 -20.48
N SER A 547 23.77 -14.74 -20.28
CA SER A 547 24.28 -13.37 -20.31
C SER A 547 24.87 -12.97 -18.95
N ASP A 548 26.07 -12.43 -18.96
CA ASP A 548 26.72 -11.83 -17.79
C ASP A 548 26.43 -10.32 -17.64
N THR A 549 25.61 -9.77 -18.52
CA THR A 549 25.28 -8.35 -18.56
C THR A 549 24.52 -7.94 -17.30
N GLN A 550 25.00 -6.87 -16.65
CA GLN A 550 24.33 -6.22 -15.55
C GLN A 550 23.46 -5.07 -16.07
N TYR A 551 22.23 -5.01 -15.61
CA TYR A 551 21.26 -3.95 -15.90
C TYR A 551 21.07 -3.07 -14.67
N PRO A 552 21.87 -2.00 -14.51
CA PRO A 552 21.82 -1.15 -13.33
C PRO A 552 20.61 -0.21 -13.36
N PHE A 553 20.08 0.08 -12.19
CA PHE A 553 19.07 1.10 -11.96
C PHE A 553 19.20 1.68 -10.55
N THR A 554 18.57 2.83 -10.32
CA THR A 554 18.55 3.46 -9.00
C THR A 554 17.10 3.71 -8.59
N PHE A 555 16.77 3.35 -7.36
CA PHE A 555 15.51 3.73 -6.74
C PHE A 555 15.77 4.92 -5.82
N GLU A 556 15.32 6.08 -6.26
CA GLU A 556 15.43 7.35 -5.54
C GLU A 556 14.04 7.90 -5.24
N TYR A 557 13.98 8.77 -4.23
CA TYR A 557 12.74 9.44 -3.87
C TYR A 557 12.24 10.35 -4.99
N ALA A 558 11.07 10.04 -5.52
CA ALA A 558 10.45 10.75 -6.65
C ALA A 558 9.44 11.84 -6.22
N GLY A 559 9.48 12.23 -4.94
CA GLY A 559 8.57 13.24 -4.38
C GLY A 559 7.36 12.63 -3.68
N GLN A 560 6.75 13.44 -2.82
CA GLN A 560 5.70 12.97 -1.90
C GLN A 560 4.37 12.57 -2.54
N ASP A 561 4.13 12.95 -3.79
CA ASP A 561 2.89 12.64 -4.52
C ASP A 561 2.98 11.36 -5.36
N THR A 562 4.14 10.71 -5.36
CA THR A 562 4.38 9.46 -6.09
C THR A 562 4.34 8.28 -5.13
N GLU A 563 3.34 7.42 -5.28
CA GLU A 563 3.21 6.22 -4.43
C GLU A 563 4.18 5.12 -4.86
N THR A 564 4.32 4.90 -6.15
CA THR A 564 5.14 3.85 -6.73
C THR A 564 5.98 4.38 -7.88
N VAL A 565 7.26 4.15 -7.81
CA VAL A 565 8.21 4.43 -8.90
C VAL A 565 8.26 3.21 -9.81
N GLU A 566 7.92 3.39 -11.07
CA GLU A 566 8.03 2.32 -12.06
C GLU A 566 9.41 2.34 -12.73
N ILE A 567 10.11 1.23 -12.62
CA ILE A 567 11.42 1.01 -13.27
C ILE A 567 11.28 -0.14 -14.26
N LYS A 568 11.57 0.16 -15.51
CA LYS A 568 11.63 -0.83 -16.57
C LYS A 568 13.10 -1.14 -16.86
N VAL A 569 13.50 -2.35 -16.56
CA VAL A 569 14.89 -2.82 -16.78
C VAL A 569 15.23 -2.71 -18.26
N ASN A 570 16.50 -2.41 -18.58
CA ASN A 570 16.98 -2.23 -19.96
C ASN A 570 16.22 -1.14 -20.74
N ASP A 571 15.83 -0.04 -20.07
CA ASP A 571 15.00 1.04 -20.65
C ASP A 571 13.68 0.55 -21.28
N GLY A 572 13.15 -0.55 -20.75
CA GLY A 572 11.92 -1.18 -21.25
C GLY A 572 12.10 -1.97 -22.56
N LYS A 573 13.33 -2.18 -23.01
CA LYS A 573 13.61 -3.05 -24.15
C LYS A 573 13.72 -4.49 -23.67
N PRO A 574 13.23 -5.45 -24.45
CA PRO A 574 13.40 -6.86 -24.12
C PRO A 574 14.89 -7.24 -24.00
N ILE A 575 15.19 -8.05 -23.00
CA ILE A 575 16.50 -8.69 -22.83
C ILE A 575 16.51 -9.94 -23.69
N GLU A 576 17.43 -10.03 -24.64
CA GLU A 576 17.48 -11.14 -25.57
C GLU A 576 18.61 -12.12 -25.19
N ASN A 577 18.32 -13.44 -25.15
CA ASN A 577 19.37 -14.45 -25.19
C ASN A 577 19.55 -15.01 -26.58
N LYS A 578 20.80 -15.18 -26.93
CA LYS A 578 21.22 -15.78 -28.19
C LYS A 578 21.33 -17.29 -28.05
N LEU A 579 20.91 -18.00 -29.09
CA LEU A 579 21.09 -19.43 -29.16
C LEU A 579 22.57 -19.77 -29.15
N ILE A 580 22.90 -20.90 -28.58
CA ILE A 580 24.18 -21.56 -28.75
C ILE A 580 24.21 -22.13 -30.16
N TYR A 581 25.22 -21.75 -30.94
CA TYR A 581 25.45 -22.27 -32.27
C TYR A 581 26.83 -22.88 -32.38
N GLY A 582 26.87 -24.01 -33.03
CA GLY A 582 28.10 -24.61 -33.55
C GLY A 582 28.11 -24.69 -35.07
N SER A 583 29.02 -25.42 -35.59
CA SER A 583 29.12 -25.78 -36.99
C SER A 583 29.52 -27.23 -37.13
N VAL A 584 29.12 -27.82 -38.22
CA VAL A 584 29.62 -29.14 -38.64
C VAL A 584 30.55 -28.88 -39.85
N SER A 585 31.80 -29.30 -39.76
CA SER A 585 32.77 -29.29 -40.84
C SER A 585 32.99 -30.73 -41.25
N GLY A 586 32.81 -31.03 -42.51
CA GLY A 586 32.94 -32.39 -42.99
C GLY A 586 33.89 -32.53 -44.15
N LYS A 587 34.36 -33.74 -44.28
CA LYS A 587 35.14 -34.18 -45.41
C LYS A 587 34.56 -35.43 -46.04
N LYS A 588 34.31 -35.35 -47.31
CA LYS A 588 33.83 -36.46 -48.11
C LYS A 588 35.03 -37.07 -48.87
N ILE A 589 35.28 -38.33 -48.69
CA ILE A 589 36.38 -39.04 -49.28
C ILE A 589 35.90 -40.37 -49.89
N ASP A 590 36.74 -40.93 -50.75
CA ASP A 590 36.56 -42.30 -51.20
C ASP A 590 37.27 -43.32 -50.28
N GLU A 591 37.14 -44.61 -50.54
CA GLU A 591 37.81 -45.68 -49.78
C GLU A 591 39.33 -45.64 -49.82
N ASN A 592 39.92 -44.82 -50.67
CA ASN A 592 41.38 -44.61 -50.79
C ASN A 592 41.82 -43.34 -50.06
N GLY A 593 40.88 -42.56 -49.50
CA GLY A 593 41.15 -41.31 -48.82
C GLY A 593 41.24 -40.08 -49.71
N GLU A 594 40.87 -40.20 -50.98
CA GLU A 594 40.85 -39.11 -51.95
C GLU A 594 39.55 -38.30 -51.80
N ALA A 595 39.64 -37.02 -52.02
CA ALA A 595 38.51 -36.11 -51.86
C ALA A 595 37.40 -36.30 -52.89
N LEU A 596 36.16 -36.39 -52.45
CA LEU A 596 34.97 -36.54 -53.29
C LEU A 596 34.07 -35.29 -53.25
N GLY A 597 33.93 -34.68 -54.43
CA GLY A 597 32.96 -33.62 -54.65
C GLY A 597 31.66 -34.12 -55.28
N GLY A 598 30.56 -33.45 -54.97
CA GLY A 598 29.25 -33.70 -55.57
C GLY A 598 28.30 -34.56 -54.74
N ALA A 599 28.75 -35.05 -53.58
CA ALA A 599 27.84 -35.75 -52.65
C ALA A 599 26.84 -34.75 -52.02
N LEU A 600 25.60 -35.10 -51.97
CA LEU A 600 24.58 -34.32 -51.25
C LEU A 600 24.45 -34.86 -49.82
N ILE A 601 24.81 -34.03 -48.85
CA ILE A 601 24.77 -34.36 -47.43
C ILE A 601 23.66 -33.57 -46.75
N GLY A 602 22.90 -34.19 -45.89
CA GLY A 602 21.84 -33.55 -45.08
C GLY A 602 22.18 -33.54 -43.61
N ILE A 603 21.68 -32.51 -42.94
CA ILE A 603 21.57 -32.52 -41.48
C ILE A 603 20.10 -32.67 -41.10
N PHE A 604 19.82 -33.55 -40.15
CA PHE A 604 18.49 -34.03 -39.78
C PHE A 604 18.30 -33.91 -38.25
N LYS A 605 17.05 -33.98 -37.81
CA LYS A 605 16.72 -34.18 -36.39
C LYS A 605 17.24 -35.53 -35.90
N ALA A 606 17.54 -35.59 -34.61
CA ALA A 606 18.03 -36.84 -33.99
C ALA A 606 17.02 -37.98 -34.00
N ASP A 607 15.74 -37.67 -34.09
CA ASP A 607 14.61 -38.61 -34.14
C ASP A 607 14.08 -38.85 -35.57
N GLU A 608 14.78 -38.35 -36.61
CA GLU A 608 14.38 -38.57 -38.01
C GLU A 608 14.60 -40.00 -38.42
N THR A 609 13.69 -40.53 -39.22
CA THR A 609 13.71 -41.90 -39.71
C THR A 609 13.78 -41.99 -41.25
N GLU A 610 13.48 -40.88 -41.94
CA GLU A 610 13.50 -40.80 -43.41
C GLU A 610 14.56 -39.74 -43.84
N TYR A 611 15.65 -40.25 -44.40
CA TYR A 611 16.80 -39.39 -44.73
C TYR A 611 16.77 -38.99 -46.21
N THR A 612 15.83 -38.13 -46.55
CA THR A 612 15.67 -37.57 -47.89
C THR A 612 15.93 -36.05 -47.89
N LYS A 613 16.08 -35.49 -49.07
CA LYS A 613 16.29 -34.06 -49.25
C LYS A 613 15.15 -33.21 -48.67
N GLU A 614 13.94 -33.73 -48.77
CA GLU A 614 12.70 -33.09 -48.27
C GLU A 614 12.64 -33.09 -46.74
N HIS A 615 13.24 -34.10 -46.09
CA HIS A 615 13.28 -34.23 -44.62
C HIS A 615 14.53 -33.59 -44.00
N ALA A 616 15.53 -33.26 -44.82
CA ALA A 616 16.73 -32.57 -44.35
C ALA A 616 16.41 -31.15 -43.90
N ILE A 617 16.88 -30.77 -42.70
CA ILE A 617 16.78 -29.39 -42.20
C ILE A 617 17.60 -28.46 -43.10
N MET A 618 18.81 -28.88 -43.45
CA MET A 618 19.71 -28.20 -44.36
C MET A 618 20.44 -29.26 -45.19
N THR A 619 20.89 -28.89 -46.37
CA THR A 619 21.75 -29.73 -47.22
C THR A 619 22.98 -28.98 -47.59
N ALA A 620 24.06 -29.71 -47.78
CA ALA A 620 25.34 -29.24 -48.33
C ALA A 620 25.81 -30.20 -49.39
N THR A 621 26.43 -29.67 -50.45
CA THR A 621 27.08 -30.50 -51.46
C THR A 621 28.59 -30.46 -51.23
N SER A 622 29.27 -31.60 -51.22
CA SER A 622 30.73 -31.64 -51.08
C SER A 622 31.40 -30.90 -52.22
N GLU A 623 32.34 -30.09 -51.91
CA GLU A 623 33.18 -29.35 -52.87
C GLU A 623 34.17 -30.32 -53.53
N LYS A 624 34.91 -29.86 -54.55
CA LYS A 624 35.90 -30.65 -55.25
C LYS A 624 37.04 -31.19 -54.37
N ASP A 625 37.31 -30.50 -53.28
CA ASP A 625 38.29 -30.91 -52.27
C ASP A 625 37.68 -31.78 -51.16
N GLY A 626 36.44 -32.24 -51.38
CA GLY A 626 35.67 -33.05 -50.45
C GLY A 626 35.05 -32.30 -49.27
N SER A 627 35.31 -31.02 -49.12
CA SER A 627 34.81 -30.27 -47.97
C SER A 627 33.32 -29.99 -48.09
N PHE A 628 32.62 -30.08 -46.96
CA PHE A 628 31.22 -29.60 -46.77
C PHE A 628 31.06 -29.03 -45.40
N SER A 629 30.07 -28.18 -45.22
CA SER A 629 29.80 -27.61 -43.88
C SER A 629 28.36 -27.20 -43.67
N PHE A 630 27.91 -27.29 -42.44
CA PHE A 630 26.68 -26.70 -41.92
C PHE A 630 27.04 -25.66 -40.88
N ALA A 631 26.78 -24.41 -41.19
CA ALA A 631 27.00 -23.30 -40.26
C ALA A 631 25.75 -23.03 -39.44
N LYS A 632 25.94 -22.46 -38.24
CA LYS A 632 24.83 -22.06 -37.32
C LYS A 632 23.91 -23.23 -37.00
N VAL A 633 24.49 -24.37 -36.71
CA VAL A 633 23.74 -25.52 -36.16
C VAL A 633 23.49 -25.24 -34.69
N PRO A 634 22.25 -25.16 -34.23
CA PRO A 634 21.94 -24.81 -32.84
C PRO A 634 22.28 -25.95 -31.89
N TYR A 635 22.35 -25.63 -30.60
CA TYR A 635 22.50 -26.57 -29.48
C TYR A 635 21.55 -27.77 -29.68
N GLY A 636 22.07 -28.96 -29.44
CA GLY A 636 21.28 -30.18 -29.49
C GLY A 636 21.98 -31.29 -30.26
N LYS A 637 21.26 -32.39 -30.42
CA LYS A 637 21.70 -33.57 -31.15
C LYS A 637 21.09 -33.60 -32.55
N TRP A 638 21.94 -33.84 -33.55
CA TRP A 638 21.57 -33.87 -34.95
C TRP A 638 22.17 -35.10 -35.62
N ILE A 639 21.66 -35.49 -36.74
CA ILE A 639 22.21 -36.54 -37.59
C ILE A 639 22.74 -35.88 -38.87
N VAL A 640 23.98 -36.16 -39.19
CA VAL A 640 24.54 -35.86 -40.51
C VAL A 640 24.57 -37.16 -41.30
N ARG A 641 24.05 -37.13 -42.51
CA ARG A 641 23.98 -38.31 -43.36
C ARG A 641 24.01 -37.93 -44.82
N GLU A 642 24.63 -38.76 -45.60
CA GLU A 642 24.57 -38.64 -47.05
C GLU A 642 23.20 -38.94 -47.59
N ILE A 643 22.72 -38.13 -48.52
CA ILE A 643 21.42 -38.26 -49.20
C ILE A 643 21.63 -38.80 -50.61
N GLU A 644 22.62 -38.30 -51.31
CA GLU A 644 22.97 -38.71 -52.69
C GLU A 644 24.48 -38.83 -52.81
N ALA A 645 24.98 -39.98 -53.21
CA ALA A 645 26.38 -40.18 -53.48
C ALA A 645 26.78 -39.56 -54.82
N PRO A 646 28.07 -39.19 -55.02
CA PRO A 646 28.56 -38.87 -56.34
C PRO A 646 28.42 -40.01 -57.31
N GLU A 647 28.36 -39.69 -58.57
CA GLU A 647 28.24 -40.72 -59.66
C GLU A 647 29.41 -41.69 -59.61
N GLY A 648 29.11 -42.97 -59.56
CA GLY A 648 30.12 -44.02 -59.50
C GLY A 648 30.46 -44.53 -58.11
N PHE A 649 29.76 -44.03 -57.11
CA PHE A 649 29.98 -44.41 -55.71
C PHE A 649 28.71 -44.97 -55.07
N VAL A 650 28.88 -45.78 -54.07
CA VAL A 650 27.83 -46.35 -53.24
C VAL A 650 27.49 -45.37 -52.13
N LEU A 651 26.18 -45.08 -51.98
CA LEU A 651 25.73 -44.20 -50.92
C LEU A 651 26.15 -44.72 -49.54
N ASP A 652 26.82 -43.89 -48.73
CA ASP A 652 27.07 -44.18 -47.33
C ASP A 652 25.75 -43.96 -46.54
N ASP A 653 25.15 -45.05 -46.08
CA ASP A 653 23.92 -45.00 -45.28
C ASP A 653 24.16 -44.86 -43.78
N THR A 654 25.40 -44.54 -43.37
CA THR A 654 25.76 -44.31 -41.98
C THR A 654 25.19 -43.00 -41.47
N SER A 655 24.63 -43.05 -40.27
CA SER A 655 24.13 -41.88 -39.57
C SER A 655 25.20 -41.37 -38.58
N TYR A 656 25.72 -40.20 -38.83
CA TYR A 656 26.74 -39.56 -37.97
C TYR A 656 26.02 -38.66 -36.94
N GLU A 657 26.01 -39.07 -35.68
CA GLU A 657 25.51 -38.24 -34.61
C GLU A 657 26.44 -37.07 -34.34
N VAL A 658 25.92 -35.85 -34.37
CA VAL A 658 26.64 -34.63 -34.02
C VAL A 658 25.92 -33.98 -32.86
N ASN A 659 26.65 -33.57 -31.85
CA ASN A 659 26.11 -32.96 -30.63
C ASN A 659 26.75 -31.59 -30.42
N ILE A 660 25.97 -30.52 -30.64
CA ILE A 660 26.38 -29.15 -30.34
C ILE A 660 26.04 -28.88 -28.89
N GLY A 661 27.06 -28.75 -28.05
CA GLY A 661 26.92 -28.50 -26.59
C GLY A 661 27.47 -27.15 -26.14
N GLU A 662 28.32 -26.51 -26.94
CA GLU A 662 28.98 -25.26 -26.62
C GLU A 662 28.90 -24.27 -27.79
N ASN A 663 28.90 -22.98 -27.45
CA ASN A 663 28.90 -21.94 -28.49
C ASN A 663 30.20 -21.97 -29.31
N GLU A 664 30.05 -21.78 -30.64
CA GLU A 664 31.16 -21.82 -31.62
C GLU A 664 31.86 -23.17 -31.72
N GLN A 665 31.26 -24.25 -31.18
CA GLN A 665 31.79 -25.59 -31.31
C GLN A 665 31.84 -26.01 -32.80
N VAL A 666 32.94 -26.65 -33.20
CA VAL A 666 33.09 -27.25 -34.52
C VAL A 666 33.13 -28.76 -34.36
N ILE A 667 32.22 -29.46 -34.99
CA ILE A 667 32.24 -30.91 -35.06
C ILE A 667 32.78 -31.32 -36.45
N GLU A 668 33.73 -32.21 -36.45
CA GLU A 668 34.33 -32.72 -37.68
C GLU A 668 33.68 -34.09 -37.99
N VAL A 669 33.26 -34.28 -39.26
CA VAL A 669 32.62 -35.51 -39.75
C VAL A 669 33.32 -35.92 -41.02
N GLU A 670 33.73 -37.17 -41.09
CA GLU A 670 34.29 -37.75 -42.30
C GLU A 670 33.34 -38.82 -42.84
N ILE A 671 32.95 -38.68 -44.10
CA ILE A 671 32.03 -39.58 -44.79
C ILE A 671 32.79 -40.22 -45.92
N THR A 672 32.80 -41.54 -45.96
CA THR A 672 33.54 -42.33 -46.94
C THR A 672 32.62 -43.11 -47.85
N ASP A 673 32.77 -42.95 -49.15
CA ASP A 673 32.06 -43.81 -50.12
C ASP A 673 32.96 -44.87 -50.71
N GLU A 674 32.36 -46.00 -50.90
CA GLU A 674 32.98 -47.10 -51.66
C GLU A 674 32.69 -46.90 -53.14
N TYR A 675 33.61 -47.32 -53.99
CA TYR A 675 33.34 -47.38 -55.45
C TYR A 675 32.26 -48.43 -55.76
N ILE A 676 31.47 -48.11 -56.75
CA ILE A 676 30.59 -49.11 -57.34
C ILE A 676 31.45 -50.09 -58.15
N TYR A 677 31.39 -51.36 -57.79
CA TYR A 677 32.06 -52.41 -58.49
C TYR A 677 31.03 -53.36 -59.10
N GLY A 678 31.24 -53.77 -60.36
CA GLY A 678 30.44 -54.80 -61.04
C GLY A 678 31.27 -55.84 -61.68
N ASN A 679 30.62 -56.80 -62.27
CA ASN A 679 31.27 -57.88 -63.02
C ASN A 679 30.72 -57.91 -64.43
N ILE A 680 31.60 -58.21 -65.40
CA ILE A 680 31.19 -58.50 -66.77
C ILE A 680 31.24 -59.95 -66.88
N GLU A 681 30.15 -60.59 -67.17
CA GLU A 681 30.03 -61.98 -67.51
C GLU A 681 29.42 -62.14 -68.96
N LEU A 682 30.06 -62.91 -69.75
CA LEU A 682 29.48 -63.32 -71.04
C LEU A 682 29.55 -64.81 -71.23
N THR A 683 28.61 -65.37 -72.00
CA THR A 683 28.60 -66.73 -72.40
C THR A 683 28.88 -66.76 -73.89
N LYS A 684 29.93 -67.47 -74.27
CA LYS A 684 30.26 -67.71 -75.66
C LYS A 684 29.57 -68.98 -76.10
N VAL A 685 28.75 -68.93 -77.18
CA VAL A 685 27.98 -70.03 -77.68
C VAL A 685 28.19 -70.14 -79.18
N ASP A 686 27.86 -71.38 -79.74
CA ASP A 686 27.79 -71.61 -81.12
C ASP A 686 26.51 -70.98 -81.71
N ALA A 687 26.65 -70.23 -82.82
CA ALA A 687 25.54 -69.46 -83.39
C ALA A 687 24.43 -70.37 -83.93
N ASP A 688 24.82 -71.57 -84.41
CA ASP A 688 23.84 -72.59 -84.96
C ASP A 688 23.30 -73.51 -83.87
N TYR A 689 24.00 -73.64 -82.77
CA TYR A 689 23.62 -74.47 -81.62
C TYR A 689 23.84 -73.71 -80.27
N PRO A 690 22.95 -72.76 -79.90
CA PRO A 690 23.15 -71.86 -78.76
C PRO A 690 23.32 -72.58 -77.41
N ASP A 691 22.94 -73.83 -77.29
CA ASP A 691 23.17 -74.61 -76.06
C ASP A 691 24.62 -75.10 -75.93
N ASN A 692 25.40 -75.05 -77.06
CA ASN A 692 26.80 -75.42 -77.07
C ASN A 692 27.70 -74.24 -76.68
N LYS A 693 28.23 -74.28 -75.45
CA LYS A 693 29.17 -73.34 -75.00
C LYS A 693 30.55 -73.56 -75.60
N LEU A 694 31.23 -72.48 -75.98
CA LEU A 694 32.49 -72.55 -76.72
C LEU A 694 33.63 -72.00 -75.81
N THR A 695 34.73 -72.80 -75.74
CA THR A 695 35.95 -72.47 -74.96
C THR A 695 37.05 -71.94 -75.86
N GLY A 696 38.00 -71.19 -75.20
CA GLY A 696 39.25 -70.77 -75.91
C GLY A 696 39.08 -69.47 -76.70
N ALA A 697 38.02 -68.72 -76.53
CA ALA A 697 37.90 -67.36 -77.02
C ALA A 697 38.73 -66.43 -76.17
N THR A 698 39.02 -65.25 -76.64
CA THR A 698 39.56 -64.18 -75.87
C THR A 698 38.76 -62.91 -76.11
N PHE A 699 38.41 -62.22 -75.02
CA PHE A 699 37.63 -60.98 -75.08
C PHE A 699 38.42 -59.89 -74.37
N ASP A 700 38.68 -58.84 -75.08
CA ASP A 700 39.28 -57.61 -74.48
C ASP A 700 38.14 -56.72 -73.99
N VAL A 701 38.37 -56.13 -72.82
CA VAL A 701 37.46 -55.20 -72.23
C VAL A 701 38.11 -53.81 -72.19
N TYR A 702 37.44 -52.85 -72.78
CA TYR A 702 37.90 -51.48 -72.85
C TYR A 702 36.96 -50.59 -72.03
N LYS A 703 37.52 -49.57 -71.40
CA LYS A 703 36.72 -48.54 -70.85
C LYS A 703 36.28 -47.58 -71.95
N ASP A 704 35.00 -47.36 -72.10
CA ASP A 704 34.38 -46.42 -73.05
C ASP A 704 34.53 -44.99 -72.48
N VAL A 705 35.63 -44.31 -72.78
CA VAL A 705 36.00 -43.05 -72.17
C VAL A 705 35.13 -41.92 -72.64
N ASN A 706 34.69 -41.94 -73.90
CA ASN A 706 33.81 -40.90 -74.44
C ASN A 706 32.31 -41.24 -74.32
N GLY A 707 32.00 -42.49 -73.93
CA GLY A 707 30.65 -42.98 -73.68
C GLY A 707 29.78 -43.13 -74.90
N ASP A 708 30.36 -43.24 -76.11
CA ASP A 708 29.63 -43.29 -77.38
C ASP A 708 29.29 -44.70 -77.83
N GLY A 709 29.74 -45.73 -77.12
CA GLY A 709 29.45 -47.15 -77.39
C GLY A 709 30.19 -47.74 -78.58
N LYS A 710 31.27 -47.14 -79.06
CA LYS A 710 32.12 -47.58 -80.17
C LYS A 710 33.60 -47.61 -79.72
N LEU A 711 34.28 -48.65 -80.14
CA LEU A 711 35.72 -48.79 -79.83
C LEU A 711 36.53 -47.85 -80.73
N ASP A 712 37.28 -46.91 -80.14
CA ASP A 712 38.15 -45.95 -80.79
C ASP A 712 39.50 -45.78 -80.05
N ASP A 713 40.40 -44.98 -80.64
CA ASP A 713 41.73 -44.79 -80.10
C ASP A 713 41.79 -44.09 -78.74
N GLY A 714 40.64 -43.54 -78.26
CA GLY A 714 40.51 -42.88 -76.99
C GLY A 714 40.11 -43.82 -75.83
N ASP A 715 39.72 -45.09 -76.16
CA ASP A 715 39.28 -46.03 -75.15
C ASP A 715 40.44 -46.82 -74.56
N GLU A 716 40.36 -47.06 -73.27
CA GLU A 716 41.43 -47.68 -72.48
C GLU A 716 41.17 -49.19 -72.30
N LEU A 717 42.15 -50.01 -72.75
CA LEU A 717 42.13 -51.46 -72.49
C LEU A 717 42.36 -51.70 -71.00
N ILE A 718 41.37 -52.25 -70.30
CA ILE A 718 41.42 -52.57 -68.87
C ILE A 718 41.82 -54.04 -68.60
N GLY A 719 41.66 -54.91 -69.58
CA GLY A 719 42.05 -56.32 -69.45
C GLY A 719 41.24 -57.24 -70.33
N ASN A 720 41.31 -58.51 -70.00
CA ASN A 720 40.61 -59.58 -70.75
C ASN A 720 39.65 -60.28 -69.80
N LEU A 721 38.57 -60.82 -70.39
CA LEU A 721 37.72 -61.71 -69.63
C LEU A 721 38.41 -63.06 -69.45
N GLU A 722 38.35 -63.60 -68.23
CA GLU A 722 38.90 -64.90 -67.87
C GLU A 722 37.81 -65.97 -68.09
N GLU A 723 38.15 -67.13 -68.68
CA GLU A 723 37.19 -68.24 -68.77
C GLU A 723 37.13 -68.97 -67.43
N THR A 724 36.02 -68.74 -66.70
CA THR A 724 35.79 -69.23 -65.31
C THR A 724 35.08 -70.58 -65.29
N ALA A 725 34.37 -70.89 -66.37
CA ALA A 725 33.72 -72.21 -66.68
C ALA A 725 33.62 -72.34 -68.17
N THR A 726 33.32 -73.58 -68.64
CA THR A 726 33.17 -73.90 -70.11
C THR A 726 32.28 -72.87 -70.81
N GLY A 727 32.93 -71.99 -71.60
CA GLY A 727 32.31 -70.95 -72.40
C GLY A 727 31.70 -69.77 -71.59
N ILE A 728 32.06 -69.68 -70.37
CA ILE A 728 31.67 -68.52 -69.50
C ILE A 728 32.97 -67.68 -69.20
N TYR A 729 32.89 -66.44 -69.57
CA TYR A 729 34.03 -65.48 -69.45
C TYR A 729 33.62 -64.36 -68.52
N GLU A 730 34.41 -64.06 -67.54
CA GLU A 730 34.15 -63.05 -66.52
C GLU A 730 35.33 -62.08 -66.33
N MET A 731 35.04 -60.87 -65.99
CA MET A 731 35.95 -59.94 -65.33
C MET A 731 35.22 -59.36 -64.12
N LYS A 732 35.86 -59.52 -63.00
CA LYS A 732 35.30 -59.07 -61.70
C LYS A 732 35.89 -57.75 -61.21
N GLU A 733 35.17 -57.10 -60.26
CA GLU A 733 35.64 -55.90 -59.60
C GLU A 733 35.97 -54.78 -60.58
N ILE A 734 35.09 -54.60 -61.60
CA ILE A 734 35.19 -53.49 -62.52
C ILE A 734 34.50 -52.29 -61.99
N LEU A 735 35.19 -51.12 -61.99
CA LEU A 735 34.64 -49.88 -61.52
C LEU A 735 33.42 -49.42 -62.31
N TYR A 736 32.59 -48.60 -61.70
CA TYR A 736 31.48 -47.87 -62.34
C TYR A 736 31.92 -47.29 -63.69
N GLY A 737 31.12 -47.44 -64.66
CA GLY A 737 31.39 -46.86 -65.97
C GLY A 737 30.90 -47.67 -67.12
N LYS A 738 31.08 -47.10 -68.31
CA LYS A 738 30.73 -47.77 -69.54
C LYS A 738 31.97 -48.54 -70.11
N TYR A 739 31.75 -49.70 -70.58
CA TYR A 739 32.75 -50.57 -71.07
C TYR A 739 32.37 -51.20 -72.43
N LEU A 740 33.38 -51.55 -73.21
CA LEU A 740 33.22 -52.21 -74.49
C LEU A 740 33.90 -53.54 -74.41
N VAL A 741 33.25 -54.61 -74.90
CA VAL A 741 33.80 -55.96 -74.96
C VAL A 741 33.89 -56.35 -76.41
N GLN A 742 35.11 -56.75 -76.81
CA GLN A 742 35.36 -57.23 -78.18
C GLN A 742 36.03 -58.55 -78.13
N GLU A 743 35.60 -59.48 -78.98
CA GLU A 743 36.29 -60.73 -79.19
C GLU A 743 37.60 -60.48 -80.01
N THR A 744 38.74 -60.86 -79.47
CA THR A 744 40.04 -60.66 -80.07
C THR A 744 40.61 -61.98 -80.62
N LYS A 745 40.09 -63.11 -80.14
CA LYS A 745 40.41 -64.45 -80.64
C LYS A 745 39.19 -65.31 -80.57
N ALA A 746 38.81 -65.91 -81.69
CA ALA A 746 37.72 -66.85 -81.74
C ALA A 746 38.11 -68.26 -81.26
N PRO A 747 37.19 -69.07 -80.75
CA PRO A 747 37.41 -70.48 -80.51
C PRO A 747 37.87 -71.25 -81.81
N GLU A 748 38.66 -72.30 -81.61
CA GLU A 748 39.17 -73.08 -82.74
C GLU A 748 38.07 -73.65 -83.64
N GLY A 749 38.11 -73.32 -84.93
CA GLY A 749 37.11 -73.69 -85.88
C GLY A 749 35.95 -72.71 -86.11
N PHE A 750 35.93 -71.62 -85.43
CA PHE A 750 34.90 -70.55 -85.51
C PHE A 750 35.46 -69.28 -86.15
N VAL A 751 34.55 -68.43 -86.66
CA VAL A 751 34.90 -67.11 -87.22
C VAL A 751 34.89 -66.09 -86.10
N LEU A 752 35.86 -65.22 -86.12
CA LEU A 752 35.96 -64.08 -85.14
C LEU A 752 34.76 -63.18 -85.28
N ASP A 753 34.06 -62.96 -84.17
CA ASP A 753 33.06 -61.96 -84.11
C ASP A 753 33.74 -60.57 -83.96
N LYS A 754 33.51 -59.71 -84.92
CA LYS A 754 34.07 -58.29 -84.88
C LYS A 754 33.14 -57.32 -84.24
N GLY A 755 32.05 -57.77 -83.63
CA GLY A 755 31.13 -56.91 -82.86
C GLY A 755 31.80 -56.37 -81.66
N VAL A 756 31.45 -55.14 -81.31
CA VAL A 756 31.80 -54.49 -80.05
C VAL A 756 30.52 -54.37 -79.26
N TYR A 757 30.52 -54.83 -78.05
CA TYR A 757 29.35 -54.88 -77.18
C TYR A 757 29.57 -53.90 -75.97
N SER A 758 28.63 -53.00 -75.80
CA SER A 758 28.73 -52.07 -74.69
C SER A 758 28.07 -52.63 -73.40
N VAL A 759 28.72 -52.49 -72.32
CA VAL A 759 28.26 -52.87 -70.98
C VAL A 759 28.37 -51.61 -70.04
N PHE A 760 27.34 -51.44 -69.27
CA PHE A 760 27.38 -50.34 -68.23
C PHE A 760 27.35 -50.96 -66.83
N ILE A 761 28.41 -50.69 -66.06
CA ILE A 761 28.49 -51.05 -64.68
C ILE A 761 27.88 -49.85 -63.89
N GLU A 762 26.60 -50.05 -63.50
CA GLU A 762 25.84 -48.98 -62.80
C GLU A 762 25.38 -49.36 -61.39
N LYS A 763 25.54 -50.64 -60.98
CA LYS A 763 25.09 -51.17 -59.69
C LYS A 763 26.17 -51.94 -59.01
N ASP A 764 26.31 -51.66 -57.69
CA ASP A 764 27.30 -52.37 -56.87
C ASP A 764 26.86 -53.82 -56.62
N GLU A 765 27.73 -54.79 -57.07
CA GLU A 765 27.50 -56.22 -56.89
C GLU A 765 28.22 -56.81 -55.67
N LYS A 766 29.08 -56.02 -54.96
CA LYS A 766 29.75 -56.45 -53.72
C LYS A 766 28.77 -56.65 -52.56
N ARG A 767 27.63 -55.98 -52.57
CA ARG A 767 26.66 -56.04 -51.48
C ARG A 767 25.59 -57.16 -51.62
N ARG A 768 25.74 -58.04 -52.56
CA ARG A 768 24.82 -59.21 -52.78
C ARG A 768 25.30 -60.50 -52.16
N THR A 769 26.07 -60.43 -51.02
CA THR A 769 26.35 -61.62 -50.18
C THR A 769 25.70 -61.47 -48.82
#